data_163b91130ad428eef5bbb836bff8d717
#
_entry.id   163b91130ad428eef5bbb836bff8d717
#
_cell.length_a   1.000
_cell.length_b   1.000
_cell.length_c   1.000
_cell.angle_alpha   90.00
_cell.angle_beta   90.00
_cell.angle_gamma   90.00
#
_symmetry.space_group_name_H-M   'P 1'
#
loop_
_entity.id
_entity.type
_entity.pdbx_description
1 polymer ?
#
loop_
_entity_poly.entity_id
_entity_poly.type
_entity_poly.pdbx_seq_one_letter_code
_entity_poly.pdbx_strand_id
1 'polypeptide(L)'
;MRALLLSLSLIATLFTMSLSLGACASSKKSSALTAADSAAIAAAVNAKLDSIKFAEEQAYAPNVDAAHESFIRAQEMELRGEKALANVFWQHAAESDPKSRYLAFKLAEIMMSQGSDSLALLQAQRAQTLKGRATASQLGILAHLYVKDGRADSARKYFNAALDSSRYQDMTLLYDYSLFLEAIQDAKELVRVYDLLLPQVNFMPTLFQRQLKLLLDLGRDSAVVELFEKGHEATGDKKMLLQMVQGLVFQKRLKEVQAVVDTLTESTQEDESMVVLLMSALAENNKRDSAYAMLKKKYLVDMVRTPLLASFLGQYENVYGDVDSAKVHLKYAAENMGDQRVYVTSAYHTLSAIAFKEKKTKDAVRYAEKADSAAMGGDKASLALTYGTAGMYNKAYKMLDSLIAVWDKWTPMEGIADSASMVRMKMDVERNRRQFRNVYARLLSAEAQDILQKDIGDSVRIKNAMGLRERADGLYKDLASKDSSDLQVRVVRAMNLERMERYDEAFAIFEYVLRFVNPSIDRAEVLNYYGYTLIDLNRSPEELDKGIGMVDQALLMEEKKGELSEAYLDSRAWGFYRKGKFEDALTVMKLIKSPHFDDDYVYWEHMAAIYEALGMKNETKAAYKKLKKLQPHHPAVKKYYSGKK
;
A
#
# COMPACT_ATOMS: atom_id res chain seq x y z
N MET A 1 42.85 -14.80 -55.42
CA MET A 1 43.96 -15.36 -54.60
C MET A 1 44.93 -14.32 -54.07
N ARG A 2 45.49 -13.41 -54.88
CA ARG A 2 46.41 -12.33 -54.39
C ARG A 2 45.71 -11.31 -53.49
N ALA A 3 44.44 -10.97 -53.74
CA ALA A 3 43.64 -10.07 -52.88
C ALA A 3 43.26 -10.74 -51.54
N LEU A 4 43.03 -12.05 -51.55
CA LEU A 4 42.78 -12.82 -50.35
C LEU A 4 44.00 -12.93 -49.46
N LEU A 5 45.18 -13.10 -50.09
CA LEU A 5 46.48 -13.10 -49.39
C LEU A 5 46.85 -11.72 -48.84
N LEU A 6 46.46 -10.63 -49.50
CA LEU A 6 46.65 -9.28 -48.99
C LEU A 6 45.65 -8.95 -47.82
N SER A 7 44.42 -9.42 -47.91
CA SER A 7 43.42 -9.26 -46.81
C SER A 7 43.78 -10.13 -45.59
N LEU A 8 44.23 -11.36 -45.79
CA LEU A 8 44.72 -12.25 -44.71
C LEU A 8 46.06 -11.74 -44.11
N SER A 9 46.96 -11.16 -44.91
CA SER A 9 48.20 -10.52 -44.44
C SER A 9 47.86 -9.25 -43.61
N LEU A 10 46.79 -8.53 -43.97
CA LEU A 10 46.33 -7.34 -43.25
C LEU A 10 45.67 -7.71 -41.91
N ILE A 11 44.90 -8.78 -41.91
CA ILE A 11 44.30 -9.34 -40.68
C ILE A 11 45.39 -9.88 -39.75
N ALA A 12 46.39 -10.56 -40.28
CA ALA A 12 47.55 -11.04 -39.52
C ALA A 12 48.39 -9.90 -38.93
N THR A 13 48.58 -8.78 -39.67
CA THR A 13 49.32 -7.62 -39.15
C THR A 13 48.50 -6.81 -38.12
N LEU A 14 47.21 -6.72 -38.27
CA LEU A 14 46.34 -6.11 -37.24
C LEU A 14 46.22 -7.00 -35.98
N PHE A 15 46.23 -8.31 -36.17
CA PHE A 15 46.22 -9.27 -35.04
C PHE A 15 47.58 -9.30 -34.32
N THR A 16 48.71 -9.17 -35.05
CA THR A 16 50.04 -9.05 -34.43
C THR A 16 50.26 -7.69 -33.77
N MET A 17 49.64 -6.60 -34.27
CA MET A 17 49.65 -5.29 -33.58
C MET A 17 48.83 -5.30 -32.32
N SER A 18 47.68 -5.97 -32.29
CA SER A 18 46.88 -6.13 -31.07
C SER A 18 47.54 -7.06 -30.03
N LEU A 19 48.28 -8.09 -30.49
CA LEU A 19 49.05 -8.99 -29.63
C LEU A 19 50.35 -8.33 -29.12
N SER A 20 51.00 -7.46 -29.89
CA SER A 20 52.18 -6.72 -29.42
C SER A 20 51.82 -5.60 -28.43
N LEU A 21 50.63 -5.04 -28.50
CA LEU A 21 50.09 -4.12 -27.49
C LEU A 21 49.64 -4.85 -26.24
N GLY A 22 49.18 -6.12 -26.34
CA GLY A 22 48.81 -6.94 -25.19
C GLY A 22 50.00 -7.54 -24.43
N ALA A 23 51.16 -7.74 -25.09
CA ALA A 23 52.36 -8.33 -24.48
C ALA A 23 53.20 -7.34 -23.65
N CYS A 24 53.00 -6.04 -23.79
CA CYS A 24 53.66 -5.00 -22.99
C CYS A 24 52.85 -4.58 -21.72
N ALA A 25 51.72 -5.19 -21.46
CA ALA A 25 50.82 -4.80 -20.34
C ALA A 25 50.96 -5.63 -19.07
N SER A 26 52.15 -6.22 -18.84
CA SER A 26 52.44 -6.84 -17.55
C SER A 26 53.42 -5.98 -16.74
N SER A 27 53.00 -4.82 -16.36
CA SER A 27 53.29 -4.07 -15.13
C SER A 27 52.98 -2.57 -15.31
N LYS A 28 52.10 -2.11 -14.40
CA LYS A 28 51.70 -0.71 -14.14
C LYS A 28 50.54 -0.16 -14.99
N LYS A 29 49.41 0.04 -14.24
CA LYS A 29 48.29 0.97 -14.49
C LYS A 29 47.72 0.96 -15.92
N SER A 30 46.51 0.41 -16.05
CA SER A 30 45.62 0.62 -17.20
C SER A 30 45.39 2.13 -17.38
N SER A 31 46.11 2.76 -18.25
CA SER A 31 45.73 4.04 -18.81
C SER A 31 44.63 3.75 -19.85
N ALA A 32 43.40 4.19 -19.59
CA ALA A 32 42.37 4.23 -20.61
C ALA A 32 42.93 4.92 -21.85
N LEU A 33 42.74 4.31 -23.03
CA LEU A 33 43.04 4.95 -24.32
C LEU A 33 42.46 6.37 -24.30
N THR A 34 43.27 7.35 -24.55
CA THR A 34 42.80 8.74 -24.58
C THR A 34 41.94 8.96 -25.82
N ALA A 35 41.03 9.93 -25.77
CA ALA A 35 40.23 10.31 -26.94
C ALA A 35 41.10 10.64 -28.15
N ALA A 36 42.35 11.09 -27.94
CA ALA A 36 43.35 11.34 -28.98
C ALA A 36 43.86 10.05 -29.63
N ASP A 37 44.10 8.98 -28.86
CA ASP A 37 44.51 7.67 -29.38
C ASP A 37 43.39 7.04 -30.22
N SER A 38 42.13 7.15 -29.77
CA SER A 38 40.96 6.70 -30.52
C SER A 38 40.79 7.48 -31.84
N ALA A 39 41.02 8.79 -31.82
CA ALA A 39 40.95 9.63 -33.02
C ALA A 39 42.10 9.32 -33.99
N ALA A 40 43.30 9.06 -33.50
CA ALA A 40 44.45 8.67 -34.32
C ALA A 40 44.24 7.30 -34.98
N ILE A 41 43.70 6.33 -34.26
CA ILE A 41 43.33 5.01 -34.81
C ILE A 41 42.24 5.17 -35.87
N ALA A 42 41.18 5.96 -35.59
CA ALA A 42 40.11 6.23 -36.55
C ALA A 42 40.64 6.93 -37.83
N ALA A 43 41.54 7.89 -37.69
CA ALA A 43 42.19 8.56 -38.84
C ALA A 43 43.06 7.60 -39.67
N ALA A 44 43.85 6.73 -39.03
CA ALA A 44 44.66 5.72 -39.70
C ALA A 44 43.82 4.66 -40.43
N VAL A 45 42.67 4.26 -39.80
CA VAL A 45 41.68 3.35 -40.42
C VAL A 45 41.03 4.03 -41.63
N ASN A 46 40.62 5.28 -41.52
CA ASN A 46 40.01 6.02 -42.64
C ASN A 46 40.99 6.25 -43.80
N ALA A 47 42.25 6.63 -43.54
CA ALA A 47 43.26 6.77 -44.57
C ALA A 47 43.56 5.45 -45.31
N LYS A 48 43.53 4.33 -44.60
CA LYS A 48 43.70 3.01 -45.20
C LYS A 48 42.49 2.55 -46.01
N LEU A 49 41.25 2.93 -45.56
CA LEU A 49 40.02 2.77 -46.32
C LEU A 49 40.04 3.51 -47.64
N ASP A 50 40.50 4.74 -47.64
CA ASP A 50 40.61 5.53 -48.88
C ASP A 50 41.67 4.96 -49.85
N SER A 51 42.77 4.38 -49.36
CA SER A 51 43.72 3.66 -50.18
C SER A 51 43.17 2.36 -50.75
N ILE A 52 42.28 1.64 -50.01
CA ILE A 52 41.61 0.44 -50.49
C ILE A 52 40.54 0.81 -51.52
N LYS A 53 39.77 1.86 -51.33
CA LYS A 53 38.82 2.39 -52.32
C LYS A 53 39.48 2.72 -53.64
N PHE A 54 40.64 3.40 -53.59
CA PHE A 54 41.40 3.76 -54.81
C PHE A 54 41.94 2.53 -55.56
N ALA A 55 42.36 1.49 -54.84
CA ALA A 55 42.81 0.24 -55.43
C ALA A 55 41.65 -0.58 -56.04
N GLU A 56 40.46 -0.55 -55.41
CA GLU A 56 39.24 -1.24 -55.87
C GLU A 56 38.60 -0.56 -57.09
N GLU A 57 38.71 0.77 -57.24
CA GLU A 57 38.18 1.48 -58.40
C GLU A 57 38.97 1.10 -59.69
N GLN A 58 40.23 0.67 -59.57
CA GLN A 58 41.05 0.28 -60.70
C GLN A 58 41.08 -1.21 -61.05
N ALA A 59 40.66 -2.11 -60.16
CA ALA A 59 40.96 -3.54 -60.23
C ALA A 59 39.86 -4.47 -60.70
N TYR A 60 38.57 -4.09 -60.64
CA TYR A 60 37.49 -5.08 -60.88
C TYR A 60 36.27 -4.53 -61.64
N ALA A 61 36.04 -5.09 -62.85
CA ALA A 61 34.71 -5.13 -63.40
C ALA A 61 33.90 -6.19 -62.64
N PRO A 62 32.68 -5.85 -62.07
CA PRO A 62 31.89 -6.81 -61.32
C PRO A 62 31.46 -7.97 -62.22
N ASN A 63 31.69 -9.20 -61.75
CA ASN A 63 31.14 -10.41 -62.39
C ASN A 63 29.77 -10.71 -61.77
N VAL A 64 28.74 -10.05 -62.30
CA VAL A 64 27.35 -10.10 -61.79
C VAL A 64 26.76 -11.52 -61.86
N ASP A 65 27.10 -12.30 -62.88
CA ASP A 65 26.62 -13.67 -63.05
C ASP A 65 27.18 -14.60 -61.95
N ALA A 66 28.49 -14.54 -61.70
CA ALA A 66 29.11 -15.31 -60.63
C ALA A 66 28.60 -14.87 -59.24
N ALA A 67 28.37 -13.56 -59.04
CA ALA A 67 27.75 -13.06 -57.83
C ALA A 67 26.32 -13.60 -57.62
N HIS A 68 25.54 -13.64 -58.69
CA HIS A 68 24.17 -14.14 -58.65
C HIS A 68 24.12 -15.66 -58.39
N GLU A 69 24.99 -16.46 -59.00
CA GLU A 69 25.09 -17.89 -58.72
C GLU A 69 25.46 -18.15 -57.27
N SER A 70 26.46 -17.45 -56.73
CA SER A 70 26.88 -17.56 -55.33
C SER A 70 25.81 -17.11 -54.39
N PHE A 71 25.06 -16.06 -54.70
CA PHE A 71 23.91 -15.58 -53.95
C PHE A 71 22.81 -16.68 -53.80
N ILE A 72 22.43 -17.33 -54.92
CA ILE A 72 21.42 -18.41 -54.92
C ILE A 72 21.88 -19.57 -54.03
N ARG A 73 23.17 -19.97 -54.20
CA ARG A 73 23.75 -21.06 -53.37
C ARG A 73 23.79 -20.71 -51.88
N ALA A 74 24.10 -19.46 -51.55
CA ALA A 74 24.13 -18.98 -50.18
C ALA A 74 22.73 -19.09 -49.55
N GLN A 75 21.68 -18.66 -50.27
CA GLN A 75 20.29 -18.78 -49.78
C GLN A 75 19.84 -20.24 -49.66
N GLU A 76 20.26 -21.10 -50.61
CA GLU A 76 19.97 -22.53 -50.53
C GLU A 76 20.58 -23.18 -49.29
N MET A 77 21.84 -22.82 -48.97
CA MET A 77 22.51 -23.33 -47.76
C MET A 77 21.90 -22.77 -46.46
N GLU A 78 21.47 -21.50 -46.46
CA GLU A 78 20.73 -20.92 -45.32
C GLU A 78 19.42 -21.69 -45.07
N LEU A 79 18.66 -22.00 -46.13
CA LEU A 79 17.40 -22.78 -46.02
C LEU A 79 17.63 -24.22 -45.51
N ARG A 80 18.80 -24.82 -45.84
CA ARG A 80 19.20 -26.14 -45.32
C ARG A 80 19.79 -26.09 -43.92
N GLY A 81 19.94 -24.89 -43.33
CA GLY A 81 20.58 -24.72 -42.01
C GLY A 81 22.09 -24.81 -41.99
N GLU A 82 22.73 -24.89 -43.18
CA GLU A 82 24.19 -25.03 -43.36
C GLU A 82 24.88 -23.66 -43.34
N LYS A 83 24.77 -22.96 -42.17
CA LYS A 83 25.23 -21.56 -42.03
C LYS A 83 26.69 -21.32 -42.39
N ALA A 84 27.59 -22.26 -42.12
CA ALA A 84 29.02 -22.11 -42.43
C ALA A 84 29.27 -22.08 -43.94
N LEU A 85 28.61 -22.95 -44.69
CA LEU A 85 28.68 -22.97 -46.16
C LEU A 85 27.96 -21.76 -46.76
N ALA A 86 26.82 -21.39 -46.24
CA ALA A 86 26.15 -20.17 -46.67
C ALA A 86 27.05 -18.94 -46.56
N ASN A 87 27.76 -18.78 -45.44
CA ASN A 87 28.69 -17.67 -45.22
C ASN A 87 29.83 -17.65 -46.27
N VAL A 88 30.35 -18.79 -46.67
CA VAL A 88 31.38 -18.88 -47.76
C VAL A 88 30.78 -18.39 -49.07
N PHE A 89 29.58 -18.82 -49.44
CA PHE A 89 28.91 -18.37 -50.66
C PHE A 89 28.53 -16.89 -50.62
N TRP A 90 28.14 -16.36 -49.46
CA TRP A 90 27.91 -14.91 -49.28
C TRP A 90 29.20 -14.09 -49.49
N GLN A 91 30.33 -14.56 -48.99
CA GLN A 91 31.63 -13.93 -49.20
C GLN A 91 32.00 -13.94 -50.67
N HIS A 92 31.85 -15.09 -51.34
CA HIS A 92 32.18 -15.24 -52.77
C HIS A 92 31.27 -14.35 -53.64
N ALA A 93 29.98 -14.22 -53.27
CA ALA A 93 29.07 -13.30 -53.96
C ALA A 93 29.54 -11.83 -53.83
N ALA A 94 29.94 -11.42 -52.63
CA ALA A 94 30.42 -10.05 -52.37
C ALA A 94 31.77 -9.76 -53.01
N GLU A 95 32.66 -10.74 -53.15
CA GLU A 95 33.93 -10.62 -53.90
C GLU A 95 33.65 -10.47 -55.40
N SER A 96 32.62 -11.16 -55.93
CA SER A 96 32.24 -11.12 -57.34
C SER A 96 31.51 -9.82 -57.72
N ASP A 97 30.75 -9.22 -56.78
CA ASP A 97 30.14 -7.89 -56.99
C ASP A 97 30.41 -6.96 -55.78
N PRO A 98 31.59 -6.35 -55.72
CA PRO A 98 31.97 -5.45 -54.64
C PRO A 98 31.21 -4.12 -54.64
N LYS A 99 30.42 -3.82 -55.69
CA LYS A 99 29.59 -2.61 -55.79
C LYS A 99 28.16 -2.84 -55.28
N SER A 100 27.83 -4.07 -54.95
CA SER A 100 26.51 -4.40 -54.37
C SER A 100 26.43 -3.94 -52.93
N ARG A 101 25.55 -2.96 -52.68
CA ARG A 101 25.23 -2.49 -51.33
C ARG A 101 24.67 -3.61 -50.48
N TYR A 102 23.78 -4.45 -51.05
CA TYR A 102 23.15 -5.56 -50.33
C TYR A 102 24.20 -6.55 -49.82
N LEU A 103 25.12 -6.98 -50.69
CA LEU A 103 26.15 -7.94 -50.30
C LEU A 103 27.11 -7.38 -49.27
N ALA A 104 27.43 -6.08 -49.35
CA ALA A 104 28.27 -5.42 -48.35
C ALA A 104 27.60 -5.40 -46.96
N PHE A 105 26.27 -5.15 -46.88
CA PHE A 105 25.54 -5.26 -45.61
C PHE A 105 25.42 -6.71 -45.15
N LYS A 106 25.21 -7.68 -46.05
CA LYS A 106 25.20 -9.09 -45.72
C LYS A 106 26.52 -9.58 -45.11
N LEU A 107 27.62 -9.12 -45.62
CA LEU A 107 28.94 -9.36 -45.02
C LEU A 107 29.06 -8.73 -43.62
N ALA A 108 28.56 -7.51 -43.44
CA ALA A 108 28.56 -6.87 -42.13
C ALA A 108 27.74 -7.68 -41.12
N GLU A 109 26.57 -8.19 -41.52
CA GLU A 109 25.74 -9.07 -40.70
C GLU A 109 26.47 -10.36 -40.30
N ILE A 110 27.15 -11.01 -41.26
CA ILE A 110 27.92 -12.22 -41.01
C ILE A 110 29.06 -11.94 -40.03
N MET A 111 29.84 -10.86 -40.24
CA MET A 111 30.92 -10.46 -39.35
C MET A 111 30.43 -10.13 -37.94
N MET A 112 29.26 -9.49 -37.83
CA MET A 112 28.62 -9.22 -36.54
C MET A 112 28.25 -10.51 -35.83
N SER A 113 27.71 -11.49 -36.57
CA SER A 113 27.33 -12.81 -36.00
C SER A 113 28.56 -13.62 -35.56
N GLN A 114 29.74 -13.34 -36.11
CA GLN A 114 31.03 -13.95 -35.75
C GLN A 114 31.75 -13.18 -34.63
N GLY A 115 31.15 -12.11 -34.08
CA GLY A 115 31.75 -11.28 -33.04
C GLY A 115 32.85 -10.30 -33.54
N SER A 116 32.97 -10.11 -34.86
CA SER A 116 33.95 -9.21 -35.48
C SER A 116 33.33 -7.81 -35.69
N ASP A 117 32.83 -7.19 -34.61
CA ASP A 117 32.00 -5.98 -34.66
C ASP A 117 32.69 -4.78 -35.33
N SER A 118 33.99 -4.58 -35.11
CA SER A 118 34.75 -3.48 -35.75
C SER A 118 34.85 -3.64 -37.26
N LEU A 119 35.08 -4.86 -37.76
CA LEU A 119 35.09 -5.15 -39.20
C LEU A 119 33.69 -5.07 -39.81
N ALA A 120 32.68 -5.53 -39.07
CA ALA A 120 31.29 -5.40 -39.48
C ALA A 120 30.88 -3.93 -39.65
N LEU A 121 31.26 -3.05 -38.68
CA LEU A 121 31.03 -1.62 -38.78
C LEU A 121 31.69 -0.98 -40.00
N LEU A 122 32.94 -1.37 -40.27
CA LEU A 122 33.68 -0.90 -41.44
C LEU A 122 32.95 -1.27 -42.74
N GLN A 123 32.52 -2.53 -42.86
CA GLN A 123 31.79 -3.01 -44.05
C GLN A 123 30.41 -2.32 -44.18
N ALA A 124 29.71 -2.11 -43.10
CA ALA A 124 28.43 -1.41 -43.11
C ALA A 124 28.58 0.08 -43.48
N GLN A 125 29.65 0.74 -43.02
CA GLN A 125 30.01 2.11 -43.45
C GLN A 125 30.35 2.17 -44.94
N ARG A 126 31.14 1.23 -45.44
CA ARG A 126 31.42 1.10 -46.87
C ARG A 126 30.12 0.92 -47.67
N ALA A 127 29.23 0.04 -47.20
CA ALA A 127 27.92 -0.17 -47.85
C ALA A 127 27.13 1.13 -47.99
N GLN A 128 27.25 2.07 -47.05
CA GLN A 128 26.59 3.38 -47.12
C GLN A 128 27.09 4.26 -48.28
N THR A 129 28.33 4.08 -48.73
CA THR A 129 28.89 4.87 -49.84
C THR A 129 28.46 4.32 -51.20
N LEU A 130 27.94 3.09 -51.28
CA LEU A 130 27.51 2.46 -52.52
C LEU A 130 26.14 2.99 -53.01
N LYS A 131 25.89 2.91 -54.33
CA LYS A 131 24.62 3.37 -54.92
C LYS A 131 23.40 2.64 -54.37
N GLY A 132 22.32 3.35 -54.22
CA GLY A 132 21.03 2.83 -53.77
C GLY A 132 20.57 3.39 -52.41
N ARG A 133 19.36 3.04 -51.97
CA ARG A 133 18.79 3.47 -50.71
C ARG A 133 18.91 2.33 -49.67
N ALA A 134 19.33 2.63 -48.49
CA ALA A 134 19.38 1.62 -47.41
C ALA A 134 17.97 1.20 -46.98
N THR A 135 17.77 -0.08 -46.74
CA THR A 135 16.53 -0.62 -46.16
C THR A 135 16.50 -0.39 -44.66
N ALA A 136 15.32 -0.52 -44.05
CA ALA A 136 15.15 -0.44 -42.60
C ALA A 136 16.08 -1.43 -41.86
N SER A 137 16.16 -2.67 -42.30
CA SER A 137 17.04 -3.70 -41.75
C SER A 137 18.52 -3.31 -41.83
N GLN A 138 18.98 -2.78 -42.97
CA GLN A 138 20.37 -2.32 -43.16
C GLN A 138 20.73 -1.14 -42.24
N LEU A 139 19.79 -0.22 -42.04
CA LEU A 139 19.92 0.88 -41.09
C LEU A 139 19.95 0.36 -39.65
N GLY A 140 19.15 -0.66 -39.36
CA GLY A 140 19.14 -1.37 -38.06
C GLY A 140 20.49 -2.01 -37.73
N ILE A 141 21.12 -2.70 -38.71
CA ILE A 141 22.48 -3.26 -38.57
C ILE A 141 23.48 -2.17 -38.19
N LEU A 142 23.44 -1.02 -38.89
CA LEU A 142 24.30 0.12 -38.55
C LEU A 142 24.05 0.64 -37.14
N ALA A 143 22.79 0.76 -36.74
CA ALA A 143 22.43 1.19 -35.40
C ALA A 143 23.04 0.27 -34.34
N HIS A 144 22.85 -1.04 -34.47
CA HIS A 144 23.44 -2.04 -33.57
C HIS A 144 24.96 -1.99 -33.51
N LEU A 145 25.62 -1.85 -34.66
CA LEU A 145 27.05 -1.76 -34.71
C LEU A 145 27.59 -0.49 -34.02
N TYR A 146 26.86 0.64 -34.13
CA TYR A 146 27.22 1.86 -33.41
C TYR A 146 26.94 1.76 -31.90
N VAL A 147 25.92 0.97 -31.47
CA VAL A 147 25.73 0.65 -30.05
C VAL A 147 26.95 -0.09 -29.50
N LYS A 148 27.41 -1.12 -30.20
CA LYS A 148 28.60 -1.90 -29.81
C LYS A 148 29.88 -1.10 -29.82
N ASP A 149 29.97 -0.12 -30.72
CA ASP A 149 31.13 0.82 -30.83
C ASP A 149 31.07 1.98 -29.80
N GLY A 150 30.01 2.04 -28.99
CA GLY A 150 29.83 3.05 -27.94
C GLY A 150 29.45 4.45 -28.45
N ARG A 151 29.09 4.60 -29.72
CA ARG A 151 28.70 5.88 -30.33
C ARG A 151 27.19 6.09 -30.29
N ALA A 152 26.68 6.50 -29.12
CA ALA A 152 25.25 6.63 -28.84
C ALA A 152 24.51 7.56 -29.83
N ASP A 153 25.07 8.70 -30.20
CA ASP A 153 24.43 9.64 -31.14
C ASP A 153 24.26 9.04 -32.54
N SER A 154 25.28 8.32 -33.01
CA SER A 154 25.21 7.61 -34.29
C SER A 154 24.21 6.47 -34.24
N ALA A 155 24.21 5.68 -33.17
CA ALA A 155 23.22 4.62 -32.95
C ALA A 155 21.81 5.17 -33.01
N ARG A 156 21.53 6.23 -32.25
CA ARG A 156 20.23 6.92 -32.23
C ARG A 156 19.79 7.38 -33.61
N LYS A 157 20.72 8.03 -34.36
CA LYS A 157 20.46 8.50 -35.72
C LYS A 157 20.00 7.36 -36.64
N TYR A 158 20.70 6.22 -36.58
CA TYR A 158 20.40 5.09 -37.46
C TYR A 158 19.16 4.29 -37.00
N PHE A 159 18.92 4.19 -35.70
CA PHE A 159 17.63 3.64 -35.20
C PHE A 159 16.45 4.47 -35.68
N ASN A 160 16.49 5.78 -35.54
CA ASN A 160 15.43 6.66 -36.00
C ASN A 160 15.24 6.53 -37.53
N ALA A 161 16.30 6.53 -38.32
CA ALA A 161 16.22 6.35 -39.77
C ALA A 161 15.64 4.98 -40.16
N ALA A 162 15.97 3.91 -39.42
CA ALA A 162 15.41 2.56 -39.62
C ALA A 162 13.93 2.52 -39.30
N LEU A 163 13.51 3.08 -38.17
CA LEU A 163 12.13 3.16 -37.73
C LEU A 163 11.28 4.02 -38.66
N ASP A 164 11.79 5.17 -39.10
CA ASP A 164 11.12 6.02 -40.11
C ASP A 164 10.92 5.26 -41.43
N SER A 165 11.96 4.51 -41.88
CA SER A 165 11.92 3.71 -43.11
C SER A 165 10.90 2.58 -43.03
N SER A 166 10.72 1.95 -41.84
CA SER A 166 9.71 0.92 -41.57
C SER A 166 8.35 1.50 -41.18
N ARG A 167 8.19 2.83 -41.10
CA ARG A 167 7.02 3.53 -40.59
C ARG A 167 6.62 3.06 -39.18
N TYR A 168 7.60 2.75 -38.35
CA TYR A 168 7.42 2.22 -36.99
C TYR A 168 6.64 0.90 -36.92
N GLN A 169 6.60 0.11 -38.00
CA GLN A 169 5.92 -1.18 -38.04
C GLN A 169 6.85 -2.37 -37.75
N ASP A 170 8.14 -2.15 -37.65
CA ASP A 170 9.11 -3.21 -37.32
C ASP A 170 9.24 -3.34 -35.80
N MET A 171 8.56 -4.34 -35.23
CA MET A 171 8.56 -4.62 -33.80
C MET A 171 9.96 -4.95 -33.26
N THR A 172 10.79 -5.62 -34.06
CA THR A 172 12.16 -5.97 -33.66
C THR A 172 13.00 -4.72 -33.49
N LEU A 173 12.94 -3.81 -34.46
CA LEU A 173 13.64 -2.52 -34.36
C LEU A 173 13.15 -1.65 -33.22
N LEU A 174 11.84 -1.62 -32.96
CA LEU A 174 11.29 -0.90 -31.81
C LEU A 174 11.79 -1.48 -30.49
N TYR A 175 11.82 -2.81 -30.38
CA TYR A 175 12.30 -3.50 -29.21
C TYR A 175 13.79 -3.24 -28.98
N ASP A 176 14.61 -3.40 -30.02
CA ASP A 176 16.05 -3.16 -29.95
C ASP A 176 16.37 -1.70 -29.60
N TYR A 177 15.61 -0.76 -30.17
CA TYR A 177 15.73 0.65 -29.81
C TYR A 177 15.34 0.91 -28.36
N SER A 178 14.31 0.22 -27.83
CA SER A 178 13.95 0.34 -26.42
C SER A 178 15.08 -0.11 -25.48
N LEU A 179 15.75 -1.24 -25.81
CA LEU A 179 16.90 -1.72 -25.05
C LEU A 179 18.08 -0.73 -25.07
N PHE A 180 18.33 -0.14 -26.23
CA PHE A 180 19.36 0.91 -26.37
C PHE A 180 19.01 2.14 -25.51
N LEU A 181 17.75 2.60 -25.54
CA LEU A 181 17.30 3.75 -24.75
C LEU A 181 17.35 3.47 -23.24
N GLU A 182 17.04 2.25 -22.81
CA GLU A 182 17.24 1.81 -21.42
C GLU A 182 18.72 1.93 -21.02
N ALA A 183 19.62 1.44 -21.86
CA ALA A 183 21.06 1.46 -21.58
C ALA A 183 21.62 2.88 -21.44
N ILE A 184 21.14 3.84 -22.25
CA ILE A 184 21.55 5.24 -22.17
C ILE A 184 20.69 6.10 -21.24
N GLN A 185 19.70 5.49 -20.56
CA GLN A 185 18.79 6.12 -19.61
C GLN A 185 17.96 7.29 -20.21
N ASP A 186 17.61 7.22 -21.50
CA ASP A 186 16.72 8.21 -22.13
C ASP A 186 15.26 7.87 -21.86
N ALA A 187 14.81 8.16 -20.65
CA ALA A 187 13.47 7.83 -20.17
C ALA A 187 12.35 8.47 -21.01
N LYS A 188 12.57 9.68 -21.53
CA LYS A 188 11.55 10.40 -22.31
C LYS A 188 11.24 9.71 -23.63
N GLU A 189 12.27 9.37 -24.38
CA GLU A 189 12.12 8.71 -25.67
C GLU A 189 11.69 7.24 -25.48
N LEU A 190 12.15 6.60 -24.40
CA LEU A 190 11.76 5.24 -24.06
C LEU A 190 10.25 5.09 -23.84
N VAL A 191 9.61 6.05 -23.14
CA VAL A 191 8.14 6.06 -23.01
C VAL A 191 7.47 6.10 -24.38
N ARG A 192 7.93 6.99 -25.28
CA ARG A 192 7.38 7.09 -26.64
C ARG A 192 7.51 5.78 -27.42
N VAL A 193 8.65 5.12 -27.31
CA VAL A 193 8.89 3.84 -27.99
C VAL A 193 8.00 2.74 -27.43
N TYR A 194 7.81 2.67 -26.12
CA TYR A 194 6.87 1.71 -25.51
C TYR A 194 5.42 1.99 -25.90
N ASP A 195 4.99 3.26 -26.02
CA ASP A 195 3.66 3.62 -26.49
C ASP A 195 3.38 3.13 -27.93
N LEU A 196 4.42 3.02 -28.76
CA LEU A 196 4.33 2.47 -30.10
C LEU A 196 4.42 0.93 -30.15
N LEU A 197 5.23 0.35 -29.26
CA LEU A 197 5.52 -1.09 -29.26
C LEU A 197 4.41 -1.90 -28.60
N LEU A 198 3.90 -1.47 -27.44
CA LEU A 198 2.95 -2.24 -26.64
C LEU A 198 1.66 -2.62 -27.39
N PRO A 199 1.00 -1.73 -28.16
CA PRO A 199 -0.15 -2.11 -28.96
C PRO A 199 0.14 -3.18 -30.01
N GLN A 200 1.35 -3.15 -30.61
CA GLN A 200 1.75 -4.12 -31.62
C GLN A 200 2.01 -5.52 -31.06
N VAL A 201 2.32 -5.63 -29.78
CA VAL A 201 2.56 -6.90 -29.07
C VAL A 201 1.42 -7.25 -28.11
N ASN A 202 0.24 -6.68 -28.33
CA ASN A 202 -0.96 -6.90 -27.54
C ASN A 202 -0.72 -6.75 -26.03
N PHE A 203 -0.02 -5.70 -25.63
CA PHE A 203 0.30 -5.39 -24.24
C PHE A 203 0.98 -6.53 -23.48
N MET A 204 1.97 -7.16 -24.12
CA MET A 204 2.72 -8.28 -23.54
C MET A 204 3.17 -7.95 -22.10
N PRO A 205 2.89 -8.83 -21.11
CA PRO A 205 3.06 -8.52 -19.68
C PRO A 205 4.45 -8.03 -19.29
N THR A 206 5.51 -8.57 -19.87
CA THR A 206 6.89 -8.18 -19.54
C THR A 206 7.22 -6.74 -19.95
N LEU A 207 6.79 -6.31 -21.13
CA LEU A 207 6.99 -4.94 -21.63
C LEU A 207 6.05 -3.96 -20.93
N PHE A 208 4.82 -4.39 -20.67
CA PHE A 208 3.86 -3.61 -19.87
C PHE A 208 4.44 -3.25 -18.49
N GLN A 209 5.00 -4.24 -17.79
CA GLN A 209 5.61 -4.00 -16.48
C GLN A 209 6.83 -3.07 -16.54
N ARG A 210 7.62 -3.11 -17.61
CA ARG A 210 8.74 -2.19 -17.81
C ARG A 210 8.26 -0.75 -18.01
N GLN A 211 7.24 -0.53 -18.84
CA GLN A 211 6.68 0.80 -19.05
C GLN A 211 6.00 1.31 -17.78
N LEU A 212 5.23 0.46 -17.07
CA LEU A 212 4.59 0.82 -15.81
C LEU A 212 5.63 1.30 -14.78
N LYS A 213 6.70 0.52 -14.60
CA LYS A 213 7.78 0.90 -13.69
C LYS A 213 8.40 2.25 -14.10
N LEU A 214 8.70 2.43 -15.38
CA LEU A 214 9.27 3.68 -15.90
C LEU A 214 8.36 4.89 -15.63
N LEU A 215 7.05 4.76 -15.86
CA LEU A 215 6.09 5.83 -15.60
C LEU A 215 5.97 6.16 -14.11
N LEU A 216 6.00 5.14 -13.24
CA LEU A 216 6.01 5.32 -11.78
C LEU A 216 7.29 6.02 -11.32
N ASP A 217 8.46 5.60 -11.82
CA ASP A 217 9.75 6.21 -11.49
C ASP A 217 9.82 7.69 -11.95
N LEU A 218 9.09 8.05 -13.01
CA LEU A 218 8.95 9.42 -13.52
C LEU A 218 7.84 10.23 -12.83
N GLY A 219 7.06 9.64 -11.93
CA GLY A 219 5.93 10.30 -11.27
C GLY A 219 4.80 10.70 -12.24
N ARG A 220 4.61 9.95 -13.34
CA ARG A 220 3.60 10.23 -14.37
C ARG A 220 2.29 9.48 -14.10
N ASP A 221 1.64 9.78 -12.98
CA ASP A 221 0.44 9.06 -12.53
C ASP A 221 -0.71 9.04 -13.55
N SER A 222 -0.92 10.13 -14.28
CA SER A 222 -1.96 10.15 -15.34
C SER A 222 -1.63 9.18 -16.48
N ALA A 223 -0.36 9.09 -16.88
CA ALA A 223 0.06 8.17 -17.93
C ALA A 223 -0.02 6.70 -17.46
N VAL A 224 0.12 6.44 -16.16
CA VAL A 224 -0.12 5.10 -15.58
C VAL A 224 -1.59 4.70 -15.75
N VAL A 225 -2.52 5.61 -15.48
CA VAL A 225 -3.96 5.35 -15.68
C VAL A 225 -4.25 5.07 -17.16
N GLU A 226 -3.75 5.90 -18.06
CA GLU A 226 -3.92 5.71 -19.52
C GLU A 226 -3.30 4.40 -20.02
N LEU A 227 -2.18 3.97 -19.44
CA LEU A 227 -1.56 2.69 -19.78
C LEU A 227 -2.46 1.50 -19.44
N PHE A 228 -3.08 1.51 -18.25
CA PHE A 228 -4.03 0.48 -17.85
C PHE A 228 -5.32 0.52 -18.67
N GLU A 229 -5.81 1.71 -18.99
CA GLU A 229 -6.99 1.91 -19.87
C GLU A 229 -6.77 1.29 -21.25
N LYS A 230 -5.70 1.68 -21.94
CA LYS A 230 -5.34 1.12 -23.26
C LYS A 230 -5.09 -0.40 -23.19
N GLY A 231 -4.46 -0.86 -22.13
CA GLY A 231 -4.23 -2.29 -21.92
C GLY A 231 -5.54 -3.06 -21.74
N HIS A 232 -6.48 -2.51 -20.98
CA HIS A 232 -7.81 -3.09 -20.82
C HIS A 232 -8.61 -3.08 -22.14
N GLU A 233 -8.64 -1.96 -22.86
CA GLU A 233 -9.32 -1.84 -24.15
C GLU A 233 -8.81 -2.85 -25.18
N ALA A 234 -7.50 -3.09 -25.20
CA ALA A 234 -6.88 -4.03 -26.15
C ALA A 234 -7.08 -5.50 -25.77
N THR A 235 -7.03 -5.82 -24.47
CA THR A 235 -7.00 -7.22 -23.99
C THR A 235 -8.32 -7.72 -23.39
N GLY A 236 -9.20 -6.80 -22.96
CA GLY A 236 -10.39 -7.12 -22.18
C GLY A 236 -10.08 -7.54 -20.72
N ASP A 237 -8.85 -7.39 -20.25
CA ASP A 237 -8.45 -7.85 -18.93
C ASP A 237 -9.05 -6.96 -17.82
N LYS A 238 -10.00 -7.50 -17.06
CA LYS A 238 -10.66 -6.84 -15.94
C LYS A 238 -9.68 -6.42 -14.82
N LYS A 239 -8.54 -7.11 -14.68
CA LYS A 239 -7.52 -6.71 -13.71
C LYS A 239 -6.86 -5.39 -14.09
N MET A 240 -6.63 -5.16 -15.37
CA MET A 240 -6.13 -3.86 -15.85
C MET A 240 -7.15 -2.75 -15.60
N LEU A 241 -8.43 -3.00 -15.85
CA LEU A 241 -9.50 -2.06 -15.51
C LEU A 241 -9.54 -1.75 -14.01
N LEU A 242 -9.39 -2.75 -13.15
CA LEU A 242 -9.31 -2.56 -11.70
C LEU A 242 -8.11 -1.68 -11.31
N GLN A 243 -6.93 -1.91 -11.90
CA GLN A 243 -5.73 -1.08 -11.65
C GLN A 243 -5.93 0.37 -12.15
N MET A 244 -6.59 0.56 -13.28
CA MET A 244 -6.98 1.88 -13.75
C MET A 244 -7.88 2.60 -12.73
N VAL A 245 -8.91 1.91 -12.23
CA VAL A 245 -9.82 2.46 -11.22
C VAL A 245 -9.06 2.81 -9.93
N GLN A 246 -8.12 1.98 -9.48
CA GLN A 246 -7.26 2.28 -8.33
C GLN A 246 -6.45 3.57 -8.55
N GLY A 247 -5.86 3.74 -9.73
CA GLY A 247 -5.15 4.96 -10.12
C GLY A 247 -6.05 6.20 -10.14
N LEU A 248 -7.26 6.08 -10.68
CA LEU A 248 -8.27 7.15 -10.68
C LEU A 248 -8.70 7.55 -9.27
N VAL A 249 -8.90 6.57 -8.37
CA VAL A 249 -9.20 6.82 -6.95
C VAL A 249 -8.04 7.56 -6.28
N PHE A 250 -6.81 7.12 -6.49
CA PHE A 250 -5.62 7.78 -5.95
C PHE A 250 -5.52 9.24 -6.40
N GLN A 251 -5.84 9.53 -7.67
CA GLN A 251 -5.89 10.88 -8.24
C GLN A 251 -7.16 11.67 -7.85
N LYS A 252 -8.07 11.10 -7.05
CA LYS A 252 -9.35 11.70 -6.64
C LYS A 252 -10.30 12.03 -7.82
N ARG A 253 -10.16 11.36 -8.95
CA ARG A 253 -11.01 11.48 -10.16
C ARG A 253 -12.30 10.66 -10.01
N LEU A 254 -13.03 10.88 -8.92
CA LEU A 254 -14.16 10.02 -8.51
C LEU A 254 -15.33 9.99 -9.50
N LYS A 255 -15.51 11.03 -10.31
CA LYS A 255 -16.58 11.04 -11.35
C LYS A 255 -16.31 10.00 -12.45
N GLU A 256 -15.04 9.83 -12.83
CA GLU A 256 -14.63 8.86 -13.84
C GLU A 256 -14.72 7.43 -13.28
N VAL A 257 -14.32 7.25 -12.03
CA VAL A 257 -14.54 5.97 -11.32
C VAL A 257 -16.03 5.62 -11.29
N GLN A 258 -16.90 6.60 -10.99
CA GLN A 258 -18.36 6.38 -11.01
C GLN A 258 -18.85 5.96 -12.39
N ALA A 259 -18.38 6.61 -13.45
CA ALA A 259 -18.75 6.26 -14.82
C ALA A 259 -18.38 4.80 -15.17
N VAL A 260 -17.17 4.36 -14.80
CA VAL A 260 -16.75 2.96 -14.98
C VAL A 260 -17.64 2.01 -14.17
N VAL A 261 -17.87 2.31 -12.89
CA VAL A 261 -18.72 1.46 -12.02
C VAL A 261 -20.16 1.37 -12.54
N ASP A 262 -20.69 2.45 -13.11
CA ASP A 262 -22.06 2.45 -13.69
C ASP A 262 -22.19 1.55 -14.92
N THR A 263 -21.10 1.29 -15.65
CA THR A 263 -21.09 0.35 -16.80
C THR A 263 -21.00 -1.13 -16.42
N LEU A 264 -20.64 -1.44 -15.17
CA LEU A 264 -20.48 -2.82 -14.74
C LEU A 264 -21.83 -3.54 -14.63
N THR A 265 -22.02 -4.60 -15.42
CA THR A 265 -23.24 -5.42 -15.46
C THR A 265 -23.02 -6.85 -14.99
N GLU A 266 -21.76 -7.28 -14.91
CA GLU A 266 -21.35 -8.62 -14.50
C GLU A 266 -20.92 -8.62 -13.04
N SER A 267 -20.91 -9.81 -12.42
CA SER A 267 -20.45 -10.01 -11.06
C SER A 267 -19.15 -10.82 -11.08
N THR A 268 -18.06 -10.16 -11.47
CA THR A 268 -16.70 -10.70 -11.31
C THR A 268 -16.07 -10.17 -10.01
N GLN A 269 -15.01 -10.82 -9.55
CA GLN A 269 -14.26 -10.37 -8.39
C GLN A 269 -13.68 -8.96 -8.59
N GLU A 270 -13.24 -8.67 -9.81
CA GLU A 270 -12.70 -7.36 -10.20
C GLU A 270 -13.80 -6.29 -10.19
N ASP A 271 -14.99 -6.59 -10.72
CA ASP A 271 -16.13 -5.65 -10.74
C ASP A 271 -16.58 -5.29 -9.32
N GLU A 272 -16.70 -6.28 -8.44
CA GLU A 272 -17.01 -6.05 -7.03
C GLU A 272 -15.95 -5.20 -6.33
N SER A 273 -14.67 -5.45 -6.64
CA SER A 273 -13.55 -4.69 -6.08
C SER A 273 -13.60 -3.22 -6.51
N MET A 274 -14.00 -2.92 -7.74
CA MET A 274 -14.17 -1.53 -8.22
C MET A 274 -15.30 -0.82 -7.48
N VAL A 275 -16.43 -1.50 -7.25
CA VAL A 275 -17.55 -0.95 -6.46
C VAL A 275 -17.10 -0.63 -5.04
N VAL A 276 -16.36 -1.53 -4.39
CA VAL A 276 -15.83 -1.34 -3.04
C VAL A 276 -14.81 -0.20 -2.98
N LEU A 277 -13.94 -0.08 -3.99
CA LEU A 277 -12.97 1.02 -4.08
C LEU A 277 -13.67 2.38 -4.19
N LEU A 278 -14.66 2.49 -5.07
CA LEU A 278 -15.42 3.74 -5.20
C LEU A 278 -16.17 4.08 -3.91
N MET A 279 -16.81 3.07 -3.29
CA MET A 279 -17.52 3.26 -2.01
C MET A 279 -16.57 3.80 -0.93
N SER A 280 -15.39 3.19 -0.78
CA SER A 280 -14.40 3.62 0.21
C SER A 280 -13.90 5.03 -0.09
N ALA A 281 -13.58 5.32 -1.34
CA ALA A 281 -13.13 6.65 -1.76
C ALA A 281 -14.20 7.74 -1.55
N LEU A 282 -15.47 7.44 -1.79
CA LEU A 282 -16.58 8.36 -1.51
C LEU A 282 -16.73 8.61 0.01
N ALA A 283 -16.61 7.56 0.81
CA ALA A 283 -16.69 7.67 2.27
C ALA A 283 -15.55 8.52 2.85
N GLU A 284 -14.31 8.32 2.38
CA GLU A 284 -13.12 9.09 2.78
C GLU A 284 -13.23 10.59 2.39
N ASN A 285 -13.94 10.89 1.31
CA ASN A 285 -14.19 12.27 0.88
C ASN A 285 -15.49 12.88 1.47
N ASN A 286 -15.96 12.39 2.61
CA ASN A 286 -17.17 12.83 3.30
C ASN A 286 -18.46 12.73 2.47
N LYS A 287 -18.50 11.87 1.44
CA LYS A 287 -19.66 11.59 0.59
C LYS A 287 -20.34 10.27 0.98
N ARG A 288 -20.56 10.06 2.26
CA ARG A 288 -21.07 8.79 2.82
C ARG A 288 -22.44 8.42 2.26
N ASP A 289 -23.34 9.40 2.10
CA ASP A 289 -24.67 9.16 1.54
C ASP A 289 -24.59 8.71 0.06
N SER A 290 -23.66 9.29 -0.69
CA SER A 290 -23.40 8.90 -2.09
C SER A 290 -22.84 7.47 -2.16
N ALA A 291 -21.92 7.11 -1.25
CA ALA A 291 -21.38 5.77 -1.16
C ALA A 291 -22.48 4.73 -0.89
N TYR A 292 -23.34 5.04 0.08
CA TYR A 292 -24.47 4.17 0.43
C TYR A 292 -25.48 4.06 -0.72
N ALA A 293 -25.87 5.19 -1.33
CA ALA A 293 -26.82 5.19 -2.44
C ALA A 293 -26.29 4.38 -3.64
N MET A 294 -25.01 4.49 -3.95
CA MET A 294 -24.36 3.73 -5.02
C MET A 294 -24.35 2.22 -4.70
N LEU A 295 -23.91 1.84 -3.50
CA LEU A 295 -23.88 0.45 -3.08
C LEU A 295 -25.29 -0.18 -3.07
N LYS A 296 -26.27 0.55 -2.55
CA LYS A 296 -27.67 0.14 -2.55
C LYS A 296 -28.23 -0.01 -3.95
N LYS A 297 -27.91 0.91 -4.87
CA LYS A 297 -28.28 0.81 -6.29
C LYS A 297 -27.72 -0.48 -6.89
N LYS A 298 -26.42 -0.73 -6.77
CA LYS A 298 -25.76 -1.93 -7.33
C LYS A 298 -26.35 -3.22 -6.77
N TYR A 299 -26.55 -3.29 -5.47
CA TYR A 299 -27.04 -4.51 -4.83
C TYR A 299 -28.55 -4.78 -5.06
N LEU A 300 -29.41 -3.75 -4.96
CA LEU A 300 -30.87 -3.91 -5.01
C LEU A 300 -31.48 -3.64 -6.38
N VAL A 301 -30.94 -2.67 -7.14
CA VAL A 301 -31.49 -2.24 -8.43
C VAL A 301 -30.82 -2.98 -9.58
N ASP A 302 -29.48 -2.95 -9.62
CA ASP A 302 -28.70 -3.63 -10.66
C ASP A 302 -28.60 -5.15 -10.40
N MET A 303 -29.15 -5.63 -9.27
CA MET A 303 -29.26 -7.03 -8.86
C MET A 303 -27.91 -7.77 -8.71
N VAL A 304 -26.81 -7.04 -8.52
CA VAL A 304 -25.49 -7.62 -8.27
C VAL A 304 -25.44 -8.06 -6.79
N ARG A 305 -26.17 -9.12 -6.46
CA ARG A 305 -26.36 -9.63 -5.09
C ARG A 305 -25.25 -10.59 -4.70
N THR A 306 -24.06 -10.07 -4.46
CA THR A 306 -22.95 -10.88 -4.00
C THR A 306 -22.78 -10.80 -2.48
N PRO A 307 -22.19 -11.84 -1.86
CA PRO A 307 -21.91 -11.82 -0.43
C PRO A 307 -20.99 -10.67 -0.01
N LEU A 308 -20.03 -10.29 -0.87
CA LEU A 308 -19.11 -9.19 -0.61
C LEU A 308 -19.85 -7.85 -0.52
N LEU A 309 -20.66 -7.52 -1.53
CA LEU A 309 -21.45 -6.29 -1.53
C LEU A 309 -22.48 -6.28 -0.40
N ALA A 310 -23.10 -7.43 -0.08
CA ALA A 310 -23.96 -7.57 1.09
C ALA A 310 -23.25 -7.28 2.41
N SER A 311 -21.99 -7.71 2.56
CA SER A 311 -21.19 -7.43 3.75
C SER A 311 -20.98 -5.92 3.93
N PHE A 312 -20.58 -5.21 2.87
CA PHE A 312 -20.40 -3.76 2.92
C PHE A 312 -21.71 -3.00 3.13
N LEU A 313 -22.77 -3.43 2.44
CA LEU A 313 -24.09 -2.83 2.60
C LEU A 313 -24.59 -2.97 4.04
N GLY A 314 -24.50 -4.18 4.62
CA GLY A 314 -24.93 -4.43 5.98
C GLY A 314 -24.08 -3.69 7.04
N GLN A 315 -22.77 -3.53 6.81
CA GLN A 315 -21.93 -2.70 7.68
C GLN A 315 -22.34 -1.23 7.63
N TYR A 316 -22.63 -0.71 6.44
CA TYR A 316 -23.07 0.66 6.26
C TYR A 316 -24.44 0.91 6.89
N GLU A 317 -25.39 0.00 6.68
CA GLU A 317 -26.74 0.05 7.27
C GLU A 317 -26.72 -0.02 8.80
N ASN A 318 -25.77 -0.75 9.39
CA ASN A 318 -25.59 -0.78 10.85
C ASN A 318 -25.22 0.60 11.43
N VAL A 319 -24.52 1.43 10.66
CA VAL A 319 -24.03 2.74 11.14
C VAL A 319 -24.97 3.87 10.75
N TYR A 320 -25.49 3.87 9.53
CA TYR A 320 -26.21 4.99 8.92
C TYR A 320 -27.61 4.66 8.41
N GLY A 321 -28.04 3.41 8.50
CA GLY A 321 -29.28 2.95 7.92
C GLY A 321 -30.17 2.17 8.87
N ASP A 322 -30.89 1.19 8.31
CA ASP A 322 -31.79 0.30 9.05
C ASP A 322 -31.06 -0.94 9.58
N VAL A 323 -31.03 -1.10 10.90
CA VAL A 323 -30.35 -2.20 11.59
C VAL A 323 -30.96 -3.57 11.25
N ASP A 324 -32.27 -3.65 10.95
CA ASP A 324 -32.88 -4.92 10.60
C ASP A 324 -32.45 -5.37 9.21
N SER A 325 -32.37 -4.46 8.23
CA SER A 325 -31.78 -4.72 6.92
C SER A 325 -30.28 -5.11 7.06
N ALA A 326 -29.53 -4.40 7.90
CA ALA A 326 -28.14 -4.73 8.18
C ALA A 326 -27.96 -6.18 8.62
N LYS A 327 -28.80 -6.65 9.57
CA LYS A 327 -28.77 -8.05 10.04
C LYS A 327 -29.02 -9.06 8.92
N VAL A 328 -29.95 -8.76 8.01
CA VAL A 328 -30.26 -9.65 6.87
C VAL A 328 -29.06 -9.75 5.93
N HIS A 329 -28.50 -8.61 5.53
CA HIS A 329 -27.37 -8.56 4.60
C HIS A 329 -26.10 -9.18 5.21
N LEU A 330 -25.80 -8.89 6.50
CA LEU A 330 -24.63 -9.45 7.18
C LEU A 330 -24.74 -10.97 7.38
N LYS A 331 -25.94 -11.51 7.69
CA LYS A 331 -26.14 -12.96 7.76
C LYS A 331 -25.95 -13.62 6.42
N TYR A 332 -26.56 -13.07 5.36
CA TYR A 332 -26.37 -13.57 4.01
C TYR A 332 -24.89 -13.58 3.62
N ALA A 333 -24.17 -12.49 3.88
CA ALA A 333 -22.75 -12.40 3.63
C ALA A 333 -21.98 -13.49 4.38
N ALA A 334 -22.16 -13.60 5.69
CA ALA A 334 -21.44 -14.55 6.53
C ALA A 334 -21.69 -16.03 6.16
N GLU A 335 -22.87 -16.35 5.63
CA GLU A 335 -23.25 -17.72 5.25
C GLU A 335 -22.86 -18.09 3.82
N ASN A 336 -22.61 -17.11 2.92
CA ASN A 336 -22.38 -17.34 1.50
C ASN A 336 -21.01 -16.86 0.97
N MET A 337 -20.15 -16.27 1.82
CA MET A 337 -18.85 -15.71 1.42
C MET A 337 -17.76 -16.76 1.11
N GLY A 338 -18.01 -18.04 1.40
CA GLY A 338 -17.06 -19.12 1.19
C GLY A 338 -15.76 -18.93 1.99
N ASP A 339 -14.62 -19.08 1.32
CA ASP A 339 -13.29 -19.03 1.96
C ASP A 339 -12.77 -17.61 2.27
N GLN A 340 -13.56 -16.56 2.01
CA GLN A 340 -13.16 -15.18 2.30
C GLN A 340 -13.30 -14.84 3.80
N ARG A 341 -12.51 -15.52 4.62
CA ARG A 341 -12.60 -15.55 6.08
C ARG A 341 -12.62 -14.19 6.75
N VAL A 342 -11.86 -13.23 6.24
CA VAL A 342 -11.77 -11.87 6.79
C VAL A 342 -13.15 -11.19 6.80
N TYR A 343 -13.88 -11.29 5.70
CA TYR A 343 -15.23 -10.68 5.58
C TYR A 343 -16.27 -11.45 6.38
N VAL A 344 -16.20 -12.79 6.41
CA VAL A 344 -17.06 -13.63 7.26
C VAL A 344 -16.89 -13.27 8.73
N THR A 345 -15.63 -13.19 9.19
CA THR A 345 -15.28 -12.79 10.57
C THR A 345 -15.84 -11.40 10.89
N SER A 346 -15.61 -10.42 9.99
CA SER A 346 -16.10 -9.05 10.14
C SER A 346 -17.64 -8.98 10.21
N ALA A 347 -18.34 -9.73 9.35
CA ALA A 347 -19.79 -9.77 9.37
C ALA A 347 -20.34 -10.32 10.71
N TYR A 348 -19.75 -11.41 11.22
CA TYR A 348 -20.14 -11.94 12.53
C TYR A 348 -19.80 -11.01 13.68
N HIS A 349 -18.70 -10.26 13.64
CA HIS A 349 -18.41 -9.23 14.65
C HIS A 349 -19.46 -8.12 14.66
N THR A 350 -19.86 -7.64 13.48
CA THR A 350 -20.92 -6.63 13.38
C THR A 350 -22.25 -7.16 13.92
N LEU A 351 -22.62 -8.40 13.58
CA LEU A 351 -23.81 -9.05 14.14
C LEU A 351 -23.72 -9.22 15.66
N SER A 352 -22.56 -9.53 16.21
CA SER A 352 -22.32 -9.59 17.66
C SER A 352 -22.52 -8.22 18.31
N ALA A 353 -21.97 -7.16 17.73
CA ALA A 353 -22.14 -5.79 18.23
C ALA A 353 -23.61 -5.33 18.18
N ILE A 354 -24.33 -5.62 17.10
CA ILE A 354 -25.78 -5.35 17.00
C ILE A 354 -26.54 -6.09 18.11
N ALA A 355 -26.24 -7.37 18.32
CA ALA A 355 -26.91 -8.17 19.33
C ALA A 355 -26.67 -7.63 20.76
N PHE A 356 -25.48 -7.09 21.05
CA PHE A 356 -25.22 -6.37 22.32
C PHE A 356 -26.07 -5.11 22.46
N LYS A 357 -26.14 -4.28 21.41
CA LYS A 357 -27.00 -3.07 21.41
C LYS A 357 -28.48 -3.44 21.66
N GLU A 358 -28.95 -4.57 21.14
CA GLU A 358 -30.29 -5.11 21.36
C GLU A 358 -30.46 -5.83 22.71
N LYS A 359 -29.43 -5.85 23.56
CA LYS A 359 -29.41 -6.57 24.86
C LYS A 359 -29.59 -8.10 24.73
N LYS A 360 -29.30 -8.67 23.54
CA LYS A 360 -29.35 -10.11 23.24
C LYS A 360 -27.99 -10.77 23.47
N THR A 361 -27.51 -10.76 24.71
CA THR A 361 -26.14 -11.18 25.08
C THR A 361 -25.80 -12.60 24.61
N LYS A 362 -26.74 -13.55 24.64
CA LYS A 362 -26.50 -14.93 24.17
C LYS A 362 -26.22 -14.99 22.68
N ASP A 363 -26.96 -14.22 21.87
CA ASP A 363 -26.77 -14.15 20.44
C ASP A 363 -25.42 -13.45 20.10
N ALA A 364 -25.09 -12.38 20.84
CA ALA A 364 -23.83 -11.69 20.69
C ALA A 364 -22.63 -12.63 20.88
N VAL A 365 -22.63 -13.41 21.95
CA VAL A 365 -21.60 -14.43 22.23
C VAL A 365 -21.56 -15.49 21.13
N ARG A 366 -22.70 -16.00 20.69
CA ARG A 366 -22.78 -16.98 19.61
C ARG A 366 -22.19 -16.48 18.30
N TYR A 367 -22.44 -15.21 17.94
CA TYR A 367 -21.85 -14.61 16.76
C TYR A 367 -20.33 -14.42 16.89
N ALA A 368 -19.82 -14.03 18.07
CA ALA A 368 -18.38 -13.94 18.31
C ALA A 368 -17.69 -15.31 18.25
N GLU A 369 -18.32 -16.37 18.76
CA GLU A 369 -17.81 -17.74 18.62
C GLU A 369 -17.77 -18.20 17.15
N LYS A 370 -18.75 -17.80 16.34
CA LYS A 370 -18.75 -18.02 14.88
C LYS A 370 -17.65 -17.22 14.18
N ALA A 371 -17.39 -15.97 14.59
CA ALA A 371 -16.31 -15.14 14.08
C ALA A 371 -14.94 -15.80 14.32
N ASP A 372 -14.68 -16.27 15.54
CA ASP A 372 -13.45 -16.99 15.87
C ASP A 372 -13.32 -18.31 15.08
N SER A 373 -14.42 -19.05 14.91
CA SER A 373 -14.43 -20.27 14.09
C SER A 373 -14.10 -19.96 12.62
N ALA A 374 -14.66 -18.89 12.05
CA ALA A 374 -14.35 -18.43 10.69
C ALA A 374 -12.88 -18.00 10.55
N ALA A 375 -12.32 -17.38 11.57
CA ALA A 375 -10.90 -17.04 11.67
C ALA A 375 -9.99 -18.23 12.00
N MET A 376 -10.51 -19.46 12.04
CA MET A 376 -9.78 -20.68 12.43
C MET A 376 -9.10 -20.58 13.81
N GLY A 377 -9.76 -19.96 14.76
CA GLY A 377 -9.23 -19.70 16.09
C GLY A 377 -8.23 -18.54 16.18
N GLY A 378 -8.05 -17.77 15.10
CA GLY A 378 -7.18 -16.58 15.08
C GLY A 378 -7.77 -15.34 15.77
N ASP A 379 -9.04 -15.40 16.21
CA ASP A 379 -9.77 -14.26 16.78
C ASP A 379 -10.00 -14.36 18.30
N LYS A 380 -9.22 -15.16 18.99
CA LYS A 380 -9.36 -15.42 20.43
C LYS A 380 -9.32 -14.17 21.30
N ALA A 381 -8.58 -13.15 20.88
CA ALA A 381 -8.50 -11.88 21.60
C ALA A 381 -9.86 -11.14 21.62
N SER A 382 -10.51 -11.02 20.45
CA SER A 382 -11.84 -10.42 20.32
C SER A 382 -12.91 -11.24 21.03
N LEU A 383 -12.82 -12.58 20.92
CA LEU A 383 -13.74 -13.49 21.63
C LEU A 383 -13.63 -13.34 23.15
N ALA A 384 -12.39 -13.21 23.69
CA ALA A 384 -12.19 -12.96 25.12
C ALA A 384 -12.85 -11.64 25.57
N LEU A 385 -12.66 -10.56 24.80
CA LEU A 385 -13.32 -9.28 25.08
C LEU A 385 -14.84 -9.40 25.03
N THR A 386 -15.37 -10.14 24.07
CA THR A 386 -16.82 -10.42 23.97
C THR A 386 -17.35 -11.16 25.21
N TYR A 387 -16.62 -12.16 25.70
CA TYR A 387 -17.00 -12.82 26.96
C TYR A 387 -16.99 -11.85 28.14
N GLY A 388 -16.01 -10.93 28.20
CA GLY A 388 -15.97 -9.88 29.21
C GLY A 388 -17.20 -8.97 29.15
N THR A 389 -17.52 -8.44 27.95
CA THR A 389 -18.72 -7.61 27.74
C THR A 389 -20.00 -8.35 28.13
N ALA A 390 -20.04 -9.66 27.96
CA ALA A 390 -21.13 -10.51 28.39
C ALA A 390 -21.13 -10.84 29.90
N GLY A 391 -20.18 -10.33 30.68
CA GLY A 391 -20.01 -10.65 32.11
C GLY A 391 -19.46 -12.06 32.38
N MET A 392 -18.95 -12.75 31.33
CA MET A 392 -18.46 -14.13 31.43
C MET A 392 -16.93 -14.16 31.69
N TYR A 393 -16.44 -13.33 32.62
CA TYR A 393 -15.02 -13.11 32.91
C TYR A 393 -14.24 -14.40 33.15
N ASN A 394 -14.78 -15.32 33.93
CA ASN A 394 -14.12 -16.60 34.21
C ASN A 394 -13.87 -17.44 32.94
N LYS A 395 -14.79 -17.38 31.95
CA LYS A 395 -14.61 -18.07 30.68
C LYS A 395 -13.48 -17.43 29.86
N ALA A 396 -13.44 -16.08 29.83
CA ALA A 396 -12.37 -15.32 29.19
C ALA A 396 -10.99 -15.62 29.80
N TYR A 397 -10.90 -15.59 31.15
CA TYR A 397 -9.63 -15.84 31.84
C TYR A 397 -9.11 -17.24 31.60
N LYS A 398 -9.93 -18.29 31.72
CA LYS A 398 -9.53 -19.68 31.45
C LYS A 398 -8.97 -19.84 30.03
N MET A 399 -9.59 -19.21 29.05
CA MET A 399 -9.13 -19.22 27.67
C MET A 399 -7.80 -18.51 27.52
N LEU A 400 -7.67 -17.29 28.07
CA LEU A 400 -6.44 -16.49 28.00
C LEU A 400 -5.28 -17.13 28.76
N ASP A 401 -5.52 -17.71 29.95
CA ASP A 401 -4.50 -18.44 30.71
C ASP A 401 -3.91 -19.59 29.88
N SER A 402 -4.78 -20.35 29.21
CA SER A 402 -4.35 -21.45 28.32
C SER A 402 -3.52 -20.95 27.15
N LEU A 403 -3.96 -19.86 26.50
CA LEU A 403 -3.25 -19.27 25.35
C LEU A 403 -1.91 -18.66 25.77
N ILE A 404 -1.85 -17.91 26.86
CA ILE A 404 -0.62 -17.32 27.39
C ILE A 404 0.38 -18.43 27.74
N ALA A 405 -0.09 -19.51 28.39
CA ALA A 405 0.78 -20.65 28.73
C ALA A 405 1.38 -21.36 27.49
N VAL A 406 0.61 -21.45 26.39
CA VAL A 406 1.11 -22.01 25.12
C VAL A 406 2.18 -21.10 24.52
N TRP A 407 1.92 -19.81 24.42
CA TRP A 407 2.85 -18.86 23.83
C TRP A 407 4.10 -18.63 24.68
N ASP A 408 3.99 -18.71 26.01
CA ASP A 408 5.14 -18.56 26.92
C ASP A 408 6.11 -19.75 26.84
N LYS A 409 5.59 -20.95 26.59
CA LYS A 409 6.39 -22.17 26.40
C LYS A 409 7.04 -22.28 25.03
N TRP A 410 6.62 -21.45 24.08
CA TRP A 410 7.17 -21.51 22.73
C TRP A 410 8.65 -21.11 22.71
N THR A 411 9.49 -21.97 22.15
CA THR A 411 10.92 -21.72 21.93
C THR A 411 11.26 -21.95 20.45
N PRO A 412 12.23 -21.21 19.88
CA PRO A 412 12.71 -21.47 18.53
C PRO A 412 13.25 -22.89 18.37
N MET A 413 13.01 -23.52 17.23
CA MET A 413 13.64 -24.79 16.91
C MET A 413 15.15 -24.58 16.71
N GLU A 414 15.96 -25.47 17.31
CA GLU A 414 17.41 -25.48 17.11
C GLU A 414 17.75 -25.74 15.63
N GLY A 415 18.70 -25.00 15.09
CA GLY A 415 19.21 -25.18 13.72
C GLY A 415 18.55 -24.31 12.62
N ILE A 416 17.47 -23.56 12.91
CA ILE A 416 16.78 -22.68 11.94
C ILE A 416 16.87 -21.19 12.37
N ALA A 417 17.73 -20.89 13.32
CA ALA A 417 17.71 -19.61 14.08
C ALA A 417 17.81 -18.33 13.23
N ASP A 418 18.42 -18.38 12.05
CA ASP A 418 18.76 -17.19 11.26
C ASP A 418 17.96 -17.03 9.95
N SER A 419 16.94 -17.88 9.71
CA SER A 419 16.09 -17.69 8.53
C SER A 419 15.12 -16.53 8.71
N ALA A 420 14.81 -15.79 7.63
CA ALA A 420 13.81 -14.74 7.64
C ALA A 420 12.42 -15.21 8.17
N SER A 421 12.11 -16.48 7.94
CA SER A 421 10.89 -17.14 8.46
C SER A 421 10.90 -17.25 9.98
N MET A 422 12.05 -17.59 10.59
CA MET A 422 12.20 -17.68 12.04
C MET A 422 12.09 -16.30 12.71
N VAL A 423 12.65 -15.25 12.09
CA VAL A 423 12.52 -13.88 12.58
C VAL A 423 11.05 -13.47 12.61
N ARG A 424 10.31 -13.73 11.54
CA ARG A 424 8.85 -13.46 11.47
C ARG A 424 8.10 -14.22 12.56
N MET A 425 8.40 -15.49 12.74
CA MET A 425 7.76 -16.32 13.76
C MET A 425 8.03 -15.81 15.18
N LYS A 426 9.26 -15.39 15.50
CA LYS A 426 9.59 -14.76 16.79
C LYS A 426 8.76 -13.47 16.99
N MET A 427 8.64 -12.64 15.96
CA MET A 427 7.82 -11.41 16.01
C MET A 427 6.34 -11.73 16.24
N ASP A 428 5.80 -12.77 15.57
CA ASP A 428 4.41 -13.17 15.73
C ASP A 428 4.14 -13.74 17.13
N VAL A 429 5.04 -14.53 17.67
CA VAL A 429 4.96 -15.04 19.05
C VAL A 429 4.95 -13.88 20.05
N GLU A 430 5.85 -12.92 19.90
CA GLU A 430 5.94 -11.78 20.82
C GLU A 430 4.71 -10.86 20.71
N ARG A 431 4.18 -10.68 19.48
CA ARG A 431 2.91 -9.98 19.23
C ARG A 431 1.76 -10.67 19.97
N ASN A 432 1.62 -11.98 19.85
CA ASN A 432 0.57 -12.75 20.51
C ASN A 432 0.71 -12.71 22.04
N ARG A 433 1.91 -12.85 22.58
CA ARG A 433 2.20 -12.71 24.01
C ARG A 433 1.73 -11.35 24.54
N ARG A 434 2.04 -10.27 23.81
CA ARG A 434 1.63 -8.91 24.18
C ARG A 434 0.11 -8.75 24.09
N GLN A 435 -0.49 -9.20 22.97
CA GLN A 435 -1.92 -9.06 22.71
C GLN A 435 -2.75 -9.73 23.80
N PHE A 436 -2.47 -10.99 24.14
CA PHE A 436 -3.25 -11.70 25.14
C PHE A 436 -3.08 -11.13 26.55
N ARG A 437 -1.88 -10.69 26.93
CA ARG A 437 -1.66 -9.99 28.22
C ARG A 437 -2.37 -8.64 28.28
N ASN A 438 -2.38 -7.89 27.19
CA ASN A 438 -3.11 -6.63 27.11
C ASN A 438 -4.63 -6.86 27.24
N VAL A 439 -5.18 -7.85 26.52
CA VAL A 439 -6.59 -8.22 26.66
C VAL A 439 -6.92 -8.66 28.08
N TYR A 440 -6.05 -9.45 28.71
CA TYR A 440 -6.21 -9.88 30.09
C TYR A 440 -6.29 -8.67 31.06
N ALA A 441 -5.36 -7.72 30.92
CA ALA A 441 -5.34 -6.51 31.75
C ALA A 441 -6.61 -5.65 31.57
N ARG A 442 -7.05 -5.51 30.31
CA ARG A 442 -8.30 -4.79 29.99
C ARG A 442 -9.52 -5.45 30.61
N LEU A 443 -9.61 -6.79 30.60
CA LEU A 443 -10.69 -7.53 31.22
C LEU A 443 -10.71 -7.39 32.74
N LEU A 444 -9.53 -7.42 33.40
CA LEU A 444 -9.43 -7.17 34.83
C LEU A 444 -9.94 -5.77 35.19
N SER A 445 -9.56 -4.75 34.40
CA SER A 445 -10.04 -3.37 34.60
C SER A 445 -11.56 -3.24 34.35
N ALA A 446 -12.09 -3.96 33.35
CA ALA A 446 -13.52 -3.97 33.03
C ALA A 446 -14.34 -4.66 34.14
N GLU A 447 -13.89 -5.84 34.62
CA GLU A 447 -14.56 -6.54 35.72
C GLU A 447 -14.57 -5.70 36.99
N ALA A 448 -13.45 -5.03 37.30
CA ALA A 448 -13.39 -4.11 38.42
C ALA A 448 -14.42 -2.98 38.29
N GLN A 449 -14.60 -2.44 37.09
CA GLN A 449 -15.61 -1.42 36.82
C GLN A 449 -17.02 -1.96 37.00
N ASP A 450 -17.33 -3.14 36.47
CA ASP A 450 -18.64 -3.79 36.60
C ASP A 450 -19.01 -4.08 38.06
N ILE A 451 -18.02 -4.48 38.87
CA ILE A 451 -18.21 -4.70 40.31
C ILE A 451 -18.61 -3.40 41.02
N LEU A 452 -17.93 -2.29 40.70
CA LEU A 452 -18.18 -0.98 41.29
C LEU A 452 -19.51 -0.36 40.83
N GLN A 453 -19.87 -0.55 39.54
CA GLN A 453 -21.14 -0.04 39.02
C GLN A 453 -22.35 -0.64 39.70
N LYS A 454 -22.28 -1.89 40.17
CA LYS A 454 -23.36 -2.55 40.87
C LYS A 454 -23.64 -1.96 42.25
N ASP A 455 -22.59 -1.59 42.98
CA ASP A 455 -22.71 -0.93 44.28
C ASP A 455 -21.38 -0.30 44.71
N ILE A 456 -21.28 1.01 44.59
CA ILE A 456 -20.09 1.79 44.99
C ILE A 456 -20.00 2.00 46.49
N GLY A 457 -20.99 1.54 47.27
CA GLY A 457 -21.01 1.68 48.73
C GLY A 457 -20.58 0.43 49.52
N ASP A 458 -20.28 -0.68 48.83
CA ASP A 458 -19.89 -1.95 49.44
C ASP A 458 -18.34 -2.06 49.54
N SER A 459 -17.84 -2.06 50.77
CA SER A 459 -16.40 -2.11 51.05
C SER A 459 -15.72 -3.39 50.56
N VAL A 460 -16.40 -4.53 50.56
CA VAL A 460 -15.86 -5.81 50.05
C VAL A 460 -15.72 -5.76 48.55
N ARG A 461 -16.73 -5.22 47.85
CA ARG A 461 -16.67 -5.03 46.39
C ARG A 461 -15.59 -4.05 45.99
N ILE A 462 -15.47 -2.93 46.71
CA ILE A 462 -14.38 -1.96 46.48
C ILE A 462 -13.02 -2.67 46.59
N LYS A 463 -12.77 -3.42 47.68
CA LYS A 463 -11.54 -4.16 47.88
C LYS A 463 -11.25 -5.16 46.73
N ASN A 464 -12.27 -5.91 46.31
CA ASN A 464 -12.16 -6.86 45.20
C ASN A 464 -11.82 -6.15 43.88
N ALA A 465 -12.50 -5.05 43.56
CA ALA A 465 -12.24 -4.25 42.37
C ALA A 465 -10.82 -3.66 42.37
N MET A 466 -10.35 -3.15 43.52
CA MET A 466 -8.97 -2.64 43.65
C MET A 466 -7.94 -3.75 43.43
N GLY A 467 -8.18 -4.96 43.96
CA GLY A 467 -7.30 -6.12 43.70
C GLY A 467 -7.21 -6.49 42.21
N LEU A 468 -8.30 -6.37 41.47
CA LEU A 468 -8.30 -6.57 40.01
C LEU A 468 -7.51 -5.47 39.28
N ARG A 469 -7.67 -4.20 39.69
CA ARG A 469 -6.96 -3.06 39.12
C ARG A 469 -5.46 -3.12 39.37
N GLU A 470 -5.04 -3.55 40.57
CA GLU A 470 -3.60 -3.76 40.89
C GLU A 470 -2.99 -4.84 39.99
N ARG A 471 -3.70 -5.94 39.78
CA ARG A 471 -3.26 -6.99 38.83
C ARG A 471 -3.16 -6.46 37.39
N ALA A 472 -4.13 -5.64 36.98
CA ALA A 472 -4.12 -5.00 35.67
C ALA A 472 -2.91 -4.03 35.52
N ASP A 473 -2.64 -3.19 36.55
CA ASP A 473 -1.47 -2.27 36.54
C ASP A 473 -0.16 -3.03 36.40
N GLY A 474 0.00 -4.16 37.11
CA GLY A 474 1.17 -5.03 36.97
C GLY A 474 1.40 -5.49 35.54
N LEU A 475 0.35 -5.95 34.84
CA LEU A 475 0.42 -6.36 33.44
C LEU A 475 0.71 -5.16 32.50
N TYR A 476 0.03 -4.04 32.67
CA TYR A 476 0.28 -2.85 31.86
C TYR A 476 1.69 -2.31 32.04
N LYS A 477 2.22 -2.33 33.28
CA LYS A 477 3.59 -1.93 33.59
C LYS A 477 4.62 -2.81 32.89
N ASP A 478 4.44 -4.13 32.92
CA ASP A 478 5.29 -5.09 32.20
C ASP A 478 5.26 -4.84 30.69
N LEU A 479 4.07 -4.69 30.10
CA LEU A 479 3.88 -4.39 28.67
C LEU A 479 4.56 -3.08 28.26
N ALA A 480 4.36 -2.00 29.03
CA ALA A 480 4.96 -0.69 28.75
C ALA A 480 6.49 -0.66 28.94
N SER A 481 7.05 -1.54 29.81
CA SER A 481 8.50 -1.66 30.01
C SER A 481 9.18 -2.37 28.81
N LYS A 482 8.51 -3.34 28.20
CA LYS A 482 9.02 -4.10 27.06
C LYS A 482 8.94 -3.33 25.74
N ASP A 483 8.03 -2.37 25.63
CA ASP A 483 7.90 -1.51 24.47
C ASP A 483 7.58 -0.08 24.88
N SER A 484 8.60 0.75 24.81
CA SER A 484 8.47 2.17 25.15
C SER A 484 7.66 2.97 24.12
N SER A 485 7.48 2.46 22.91
CA SER A 485 6.74 3.11 21.83
C SER A 485 5.23 2.85 21.88
N ASP A 486 4.77 1.85 22.64
CA ASP A 486 3.34 1.54 22.80
C ASP A 486 2.67 2.55 23.75
N LEU A 487 2.28 3.67 23.17
CA LEU A 487 1.60 4.74 23.91
C LEU A 487 0.18 4.35 24.31
N GLN A 488 -0.49 3.47 23.54
CA GLN A 488 -1.85 3.02 23.86
C GLN A 488 -1.91 2.24 25.18
N VAL A 489 -0.96 1.33 25.42
CA VAL A 489 -0.85 0.62 26.69
C VAL A 489 -0.62 1.60 27.86
N ARG A 490 0.17 2.66 27.62
CA ARG A 490 0.41 3.70 28.64
C ARG A 490 -0.87 4.48 28.97
N VAL A 491 -1.67 4.84 27.96
CA VAL A 491 -2.95 5.54 28.18
C VAL A 491 -3.89 4.70 29.05
N VAL A 492 -4.11 3.42 28.67
CA VAL A 492 -5.03 2.55 29.44
C VAL A 492 -4.48 2.26 30.85
N ARG A 493 -3.14 2.23 31.04
CA ARG A 493 -2.53 2.16 32.36
C ARG A 493 -2.82 3.41 33.18
N ALA A 494 -2.66 4.60 32.60
CA ALA A 494 -2.94 5.86 33.28
C ALA A 494 -4.40 5.95 33.72
N MET A 495 -5.34 5.56 32.86
CA MET A 495 -6.76 5.47 33.20
C MET A 495 -7.02 4.47 34.34
N ASN A 496 -6.31 3.33 34.37
CA ASN A 496 -6.44 2.36 35.46
C ASN A 496 -5.88 2.91 36.80
N LEU A 497 -4.75 3.62 36.76
CA LEU A 497 -4.13 4.28 37.93
C LEU A 497 -5.02 5.40 38.47
N GLU A 498 -5.60 6.23 37.59
CA GLU A 498 -6.57 7.27 37.97
C GLU A 498 -7.73 6.66 38.78
N ARG A 499 -8.32 5.56 38.30
CA ARG A 499 -9.39 4.85 38.99
C ARG A 499 -8.96 4.13 40.27
N MET A 500 -7.67 4.03 40.55
CA MET A 500 -7.06 3.60 41.80
C MET A 500 -6.71 4.78 42.71
N GLU A 501 -7.08 6.01 42.34
CA GLU A 501 -6.75 7.27 42.99
C GLU A 501 -5.23 7.55 43.05
N ARG A 502 -4.43 6.87 42.22
CA ARG A 502 -2.98 7.08 42.04
C ARG A 502 -2.76 8.19 40.99
N TYR A 503 -3.30 9.38 41.27
CA TYR A 503 -3.42 10.47 40.30
C TYR A 503 -2.09 10.97 39.79
N ASP A 504 -1.09 11.15 40.66
CA ASP A 504 0.21 11.73 40.26
C ASP A 504 0.96 10.81 39.31
N GLU A 505 0.83 9.48 39.47
CA GLU A 505 1.39 8.51 38.54
C GLU A 505 0.63 8.51 37.22
N ALA A 506 -0.69 8.62 37.27
CA ALA A 506 -1.53 8.71 36.08
C ALA A 506 -1.21 9.96 35.28
N PHE A 507 -1.10 11.11 35.94
CA PHE A 507 -0.79 12.40 35.32
C PHE A 507 0.57 12.42 34.66
N ALA A 508 1.60 11.88 35.32
CA ALA A 508 2.92 11.74 34.73
C ALA A 508 2.90 10.94 33.39
N ILE A 509 2.08 9.91 33.33
CA ILE A 509 1.92 9.10 32.11
C ILE A 509 1.13 9.88 31.04
N PHE A 510 0.03 10.55 31.38
CA PHE A 510 -0.72 11.36 30.42
C PHE A 510 0.15 12.48 29.83
N GLU A 511 0.91 13.19 30.67
CA GLU A 511 1.84 14.22 30.21
C GLU A 511 2.94 13.67 29.29
N TYR A 512 3.48 12.49 29.63
CA TYR A 512 4.44 11.82 28.76
C TYR A 512 3.83 11.50 27.40
N VAL A 513 2.64 10.88 27.35
CA VAL A 513 1.95 10.50 26.10
C VAL A 513 1.63 11.72 25.25
N LEU A 514 1.18 12.81 25.86
CA LEU A 514 0.80 14.04 25.14
C LEU A 514 1.99 14.80 24.51
N ARG A 515 3.25 14.43 24.82
CA ARG A 515 4.45 14.99 24.13
C ARG A 515 4.59 14.48 22.70
N PHE A 516 3.96 13.35 22.36
CA PHE A 516 4.09 12.72 21.06
C PHE A 516 2.84 12.97 20.19
N VAL A 517 3.08 13.16 18.89
CA VAL A 517 2.02 13.09 17.87
C VAL A 517 2.05 11.67 17.30
N ASN A 518 1.07 10.87 17.68
CA ASN A 518 1.01 9.46 17.26
C ASN A 518 -0.43 9.12 16.80
N PRO A 519 -0.63 8.67 15.57
CA PRO A 519 -1.96 8.36 15.03
C PRO A 519 -2.64 7.16 15.72
N SER A 520 -1.89 6.34 16.49
CA SER A 520 -2.48 5.24 17.26
C SER A 520 -3.23 5.69 18.51
N ILE A 521 -3.17 6.98 18.85
CA ILE A 521 -3.80 7.55 20.05
C ILE A 521 -4.80 8.61 19.61
N ASP A 522 -6.02 8.52 20.11
CA ASP A 522 -6.94 9.65 20.05
C ASP A 522 -6.51 10.72 21.04
N ARG A 523 -5.80 11.73 20.53
CA ARG A 523 -5.28 12.83 21.34
C ARG A 523 -6.41 13.64 21.99
N ALA A 524 -7.55 13.80 21.32
CA ALA A 524 -8.68 14.53 21.88
C ALA A 524 -9.28 13.78 23.05
N GLU A 525 -9.42 12.46 22.94
CA GLU A 525 -9.88 11.60 24.04
C GLU A 525 -8.96 11.70 25.27
N VAL A 526 -7.64 11.60 25.07
CA VAL A 526 -6.66 11.71 26.15
C VAL A 526 -6.72 13.08 26.82
N LEU A 527 -6.81 14.16 26.03
CA LEU A 527 -6.93 15.54 26.54
C LEU A 527 -8.22 15.72 27.35
N ASN A 528 -9.35 15.23 26.82
CA ASN A 528 -10.61 15.30 27.57
C ASN A 528 -10.58 14.49 28.87
N TYR A 529 -10.07 13.26 28.81
CA TYR A 529 -10.04 12.39 30.00
C TYR A 529 -9.16 13.00 31.12
N TYR A 530 -7.93 13.40 30.78
CA TYR A 530 -7.02 14.04 31.74
C TYR A 530 -7.57 15.38 32.20
N GLY A 531 -8.08 16.20 31.30
CA GLY A 531 -8.69 17.49 31.62
C GLY A 531 -9.88 17.36 32.55
N TYR A 532 -10.78 16.41 32.27
CA TYR A 532 -11.93 16.11 33.14
C TYR A 532 -11.47 15.70 34.56
N THR A 533 -10.47 14.82 34.67
CA THR A 533 -9.96 14.39 35.97
C THR A 533 -9.41 15.57 36.79
N LEU A 534 -8.68 16.50 36.15
CA LEU A 534 -8.20 17.72 36.83
C LEU A 534 -9.37 18.63 37.28
N ILE A 535 -10.38 18.79 36.43
CA ILE A 535 -11.59 19.57 36.74
C ILE A 535 -12.35 18.95 37.92
N ASP A 536 -12.53 17.63 37.89
CA ASP A 536 -13.28 16.94 38.92
C ASP A 536 -12.58 16.96 40.29
N LEU A 537 -11.28 16.72 40.30
CA LEU A 537 -10.48 16.81 41.52
C LEU A 537 -10.39 18.22 42.10
N ASN A 538 -10.28 19.23 41.23
CA ASN A 538 -10.25 20.66 41.60
C ASN A 538 -9.32 20.96 42.79
N ARG A 539 -8.06 20.44 42.73
CA ARG A 539 -7.09 20.56 43.85
C ARG A 539 -6.54 21.98 43.98
N SER A 540 -6.41 22.69 42.87
CA SER A 540 -6.02 24.09 42.81
C SER A 540 -6.63 24.83 41.63
N PRO A 541 -6.72 26.19 41.70
CA PRO A 541 -7.18 27.00 40.55
C PRO A 541 -6.36 26.76 39.27
N GLU A 542 -5.07 26.54 39.39
CA GLU A 542 -4.14 26.29 38.27
C GLU A 542 -4.43 24.95 37.61
N GLU A 543 -4.68 23.88 38.40
CA GLU A 543 -5.06 22.57 37.87
C GLU A 543 -6.45 22.61 37.20
N LEU A 544 -7.39 23.35 37.80
CA LEU A 544 -8.72 23.57 37.20
C LEU A 544 -8.60 24.27 35.84
N ASP A 545 -7.81 25.35 35.76
CA ASP A 545 -7.62 26.09 34.51
C ASP A 545 -6.88 25.25 33.46
N LYS A 546 -5.88 24.47 33.85
CA LYS A 546 -5.19 23.49 33.01
C LYS A 546 -6.18 22.46 32.44
N GLY A 547 -7.02 21.87 33.31
CA GLY A 547 -8.05 20.90 32.91
C GLY A 547 -9.03 21.45 31.90
N ILE A 548 -9.57 22.64 32.16
CA ILE A 548 -10.47 23.34 31.25
C ILE A 548 -9.80 23.60 29.91
N GLY A 549 -8.58 24.09 29.89
CA GLY A 549 -7.82 24.32 28.66
C GLY A 549 -7.59 23.06 27.84
N MET A 550 -7.42 21.90 28.49
CA MET A 550 -7.29 20.60 27.81
C MET A 550 -8.61 20.16 27.17
N VAL A 551 -9.74 20.32 27.87
CA VAL A 551 -11.06 20.01 27.32
C VAL A 551 -11.40 20.95 26.15
N ASP A 552 -11.07 22.24 26.23
CA ASP A 552 -11.25 23.19 25.14
C ASP A 552 -10.42 22.80 23.90
N GLN A 553 -9.18 22.31 24.09
CA GLN A 553 -8.36 21.79 22.99
C GLN A 553 -8.99 20.54 22.37
N ALA A 554 -9.52 19.62 23.17
CA ALA A 554 -10.19 18.43 22.69
C ALA A 554 -11.43 18.78 21.83
N LEU A 555 -12.28 19.70 22.31
CA LEU A 555 -13.44 20.20 21.57
C LEU A 555 -13.04 20.85 20.25
N LEU A 556 -12.00 21.69 20.23
CA LEU A 556 -11.50 22.31 19.02
C LEU A 556 -10.97 21.29 17.99
N MET A 557 -10.40 20.19 18.46
CA MET A 557 -9.94 19.10 17.56
C MET A 557 -11.11 18.36 16.91
N GLU A 558 -12.20 18.14 17.64
CA GLU A 558 -13.42 17.50 17.12
C GLU A 558 -14.18 18.45 16.17
N GLU A 559 -14.31 19.72 16.51
CA GLU A 559 -14.93 20.73 15.65
C GLU A 559 -14.26 20.80 14.27
N LYS A 560 -12.92 20.71 14.22
CA LYS A 560 -12.17 20.66 12.95
C LYS A 560 -12.46 19.41 12.11
N LYS A 561 -12.93 18.34 12.72
CA LYS A 561 -13.39 17.14 12.01
C LYS A 561 -14.86 17.22 11.58
N GLY A 562 -15.59 18.28 11.99
CA GLY A 562 -17.03 18.43 11.78
C GLY A 562 -17.88 17.60 12.74
N GLU A 563 -17.30 17.15 13.84
CA GLU A 563 -17.95 16.35 14.89
C GLU A 563 -18.00 17.18 16.19
N LEU A 564 -18.99 16.92 17.02
CA LEU A 564 -19.12 17.52 18.35
C LEU A 564 -19.35 16.42 19.37
N SER A 565 -18.35 16.16 20.19
CA SER A 565 -18.46 15.15 21.25
C SER A 565 -19.26 15.67 22.43
N GLU A 566 -20.45 15.11 22.64
CA GLU A 566 -21.32 15.46 23.78
C GLU A 566 -20.67 15.13 25.13
N ALA A 567 -19.83 14.10 25.20
CA ALA A 567 -19.04 13.79 26.40
C ALA A 567 -18.02 14.90 26.75
N TYR A 568 -17.45 15.56 25.72
CA TYR A 568 -16.53 16.68 25.96
C TYR A 568 -17.30 17.95 26.36
N LEU A 569 -18.53 18.12 25.87
CA LEU A 569 -19.43 19.17 26.35
C LEU A 569 -19.77 19.00 27.84
N ASP A 570 -20.06 17.77 28.30
CA ASP A 570 -20.29 17.47 29.71
C ASP A 570 -19.07 17.84 30.57
N SER A 571 -17.88 17.41 30.16
CA SER A 571 -16.64 17.79 30.82
C SER A 571 -16.43 19.31 30.89
N ARG A 572 -16.75 20.02 29.82
CA ARG A 572 -16.64 21.49 29.75
C ARG A 572 -17.65 22.17 30.66
N ALA A 573 -18.90 21.70 30.68
CA ALA A 573 -19.93 22.19 31.56
C ALA A 573 -19.55 22.00 33.03
N TRP A 574 -18.96 20.85 33.37
CA TRP A 574 -18.43 20.60 34.71
C TRP A 574 -17.32 21.61 35.09
N GLY A 575 -16.47 21.97 34.14
CA GLY A 575 -15.49 23.05 34.31
C GLY A 575 -16.11 24.41 34.63
N PHE A 576 -17.20 24.78 33.95
CA PHE A 576 -17.96 26.00 34.28
C PHE A 576 -18.58 25.92 35.68
N TYR A 577 -19.17 24.78 36.03
CA TYR A 577 -19.72 24.57 37.37
C TYR A 577 -18.66 24.75 38.46
N ARG A 578 -17.47 24.15 38.30
CA ARG A 578 -16.35 24.27 39.25
C ARG A 578 -15.84 25.71 39.38
N LYS A 579 -16.01 26.54 38.36
CA LYS A 579 -15.72 27.98 38.38
C LYS A 579 -16.86 28.85 38.93
N GLY A 580 -17.97 28.26 39.39
CA GLY A 580 -19.13 28.98 39.87
C GLY A 580 -19.98 29.64 38.77
N LYS A 581 -19.76 29.30 37.49
CA LYS A 581 -20.51 29.82 36.34
C LYS A 581 -21.65 28.87 35.98
N PHE A 582 -22.66 28.84 36.84
CA PHE A 582 -23.70 27.81 36.80
C PHE A 582 -24.65 27.95 35.60
N GLU A 583 -24.96 29.17 35.18
CA GLU A 583 -25.78 29.45 33.98
C GLU A 583 -25.06 29.00 32.71
N ASP A 584 -23.75 29.25 32.61
CA ASP A 584 -22.91 28.81 31.49
C ASP A 584 -22.86 27.28 31.44
N ALA A 585 -22.69 26.63 32.60
CA ALA A 585 -22.70 25.18 32.74
C ALA A 585 -24.04 24.60 32.23
N LEU A 586 -25.17 25.14 32.65
CA LEU A 586 -26.48 24.67 32.18
C LEU A 586 -26.68 24.89 30.69
N THR A 587 -26.19 25.98 30.15
CA THR A 587 -26.27 26.30 28.73
C THR A 587 -25.55 25.25 27.89
N VAL A 588 -24.35 24.85 28.29
CA VAL A 588 -23.58 23.80 27.60
C VAL A 588 -24.23 22.43 27.76
N MET A 589 -24.70 22.06 28.97
CA MET A 589 -25.41 20.79 29.19
C MET A 589 -26.65 20.62 28.31
N LYS A 590 -27.36 21.69 28.01
CA LYS A 590 -28.53 21.68 27.11
C LYS A 590 -28.20 21.39 25.65
N LEU A 591 -26.95 21.45 25.23
CA LEU A 591 -26.51 21.05 23.89
C LEU A 591 -26.44 19.53 23.74
N ILE A 592 -26.33 18.78 24.83
CA ILE A 592 -26.32 17.33 24.88
C ILE A 592 -27.74 16.79 24.58
N LYS A 593 -27.87 16.03 23.50
CA LYS A 593 -29.17 15.54 23.00
C LYS A 593 -29.26 14.01 22.90
N SER A 594 -28.13 13.33 22.97
CA SER A 594 -28.08 11.89 22.76
C SER A 594 -28.80 11.10 23.87
N PRO A 595 -29.69 10.16 23.52
CA PRO A 595 -30.47 9.41 24.50
C PRO A 595 -29.65 8.56 25.46
N HIS A 596 -28.39 8.23 25.16
CA HIS A 596 -27.57 7.42 26.06
C HIS A 596 -27.13 8.15 27.32
N PHE A 597 -27.14 9.47 27.34
CA PHE A 597 -26.93 10.23 28.58
C PHE A 597 -28.08 10.05 29.58
N ASP A 598 -29.25 9.57 29.15
CA ASP A 598 -30.32 9.21 30.05
C ASP A 598 -29.97 8.06 31.03
N ASP A 599 -29.07 7.17 30.63
CA ASP A 599 -28.58 6.05 31.43
C ASP A 599 -27.17 6.31 32.01
N ASP A 600 -26.61 7.52 31.88
CA ASP A 600 -25.33 7.92 32.44
C ASP A 600 -25.52 8.60 33.81
N TYR A 601 -24.98 7.98 34.86
CA TYR A 601 -25.11 8.53 36.21
C TYR A 601 -24.24 9.77 36.44
N VAL A 602 -23.09 9.92 35.76
CA VAL A 602 -22.22 11.09 35.87
C VAL A 602 -22.91 12.32 35.30
N TYR A 603 -23.54 12.19 34.14
CA TYR A 603 -24.37 13.25 33.57
C TYR A 603 -25.44 13.73 34.53
N TRP A 604 -26.20 12.79 35.17
CA TRP A 604 -27.23 13.16 36.11
C TRP A 604 -26.68 13.70 37.43
N GLU A 605 -25.48 13.34 37.84
CA GLU A 605 -24.78 13.97 38.97
C GLU A 605 -24.47 15.43 38.66
N HIS A 606 -23.87 15.71 37.47
CA HIS A 606 -23.55 17.06 37.03
C HIS A 606 -24.84 17.93 36.89
N MET A 607 -25.88 17.39 36.25
CA MET A 607 -27.16 18.08 36.13
C MET A 607 -27.79 18.40 37.50
N ALA A 608 -27.74 17.46 38.43
CA ALA A 608 -28.29 17.66 39.77
C ALA A 608 -27.55 18.76 40.53
N ALA A 609 -26.19 18.77 40.45
CA ALA A 609 -25.35 19.79 41.08
C ALA A 609 -25.60 21.19 40.47
N ILE A 610 -25.70 21.27 39.13
CA ILE A 610 -25.92 22.54 38.40
C ILE A 610 -27.31 23.09 38.75
N TYR A 611 -28.39 22.26 38.72
CA TYR A 611 -29.74 22.69 39.08
C TYR A 611 -29.83 23.12 40.56
N GLU A 612 -29.15 22.41 41.46
CA GLU A 612 -29.09 22.76 42.87
C GLU A 612 -28.44 24.11 43.10
N ALA A 613 -27.30 24.39 42.43
CA ALA A 613 -26.60 25.67 42.50
C ALA A 613 -27.43 26.84 41.95
N LEU A 614 -28.25 26.60 40.93
CA LEU A 614 -29.18 27.58 40.35
C LEU A 614 -30.49 27.74 41.12
N GLY A 615 -30.72 26.98 42.21
CA GLY A 615 -31.93 27.02 42.97
C GLY A 615 -33.20 26.45 42.27
N MET A 616 -33.00 25.66 41.21
CA MET A 616 -34.07 25.08 40.39
C MET A 616 -34.65 23.81 41.08
N LYS A 617 -35.48 24.01 42.08
CA LYS A 617 -35.94 22.96 43.01
C LYS A 617 -36.59 21.75 42.33
N ASN A 618 -37.41 21.94 41.32
CA ASN A 618 -38.13 20.87 40.64
C ASN A 618 -37.19 20.01 39.78
N GLU A 619 -36.32 20.65 39.04
CA GLU A 619 -35.31 20.04 38.17
C GLU A 619 -34.26 19.29 39.02
N THR A 620 -33.80 19.89 40.13
CA THR A 620 -32.92 19.25 41.11
C THR A 620 -33.53 17.94 41.63
N LYS A 621 -34.81 17.99 42.05
CA LYS A 621 -35.50 16.77 42.54
C LYS A 621 -35.59 15.70 41.43
N ALA A 622 -35.90 16.09 40.21
CA ALA A 622 -35.96 15.18 39.07
C ALA A 622 -34.62 14.54 38.76
N ALA A 623 -33.54 15.33 38.74
CA ALA A 623 -32.18 14.86 38.48
C ALA A 623 -31.70 13.89 39.57
N TYR A 624 -31.85 14.22 40.85
CA TYR A 624 -31.53 13.29 41.94
C TYR A 624 -32.39 12.02 41.94
N LYS A 625 -33.60 12.07 41.46
CA LYS A 625 -34.43 10.86 41.30
C LYS A 625 -33.89 9.95 40.20
N LYS A 626 -33.42 10.51 39.11
CA LYS A 626 -32.74 9.77 38.02
C LYS A 626 -31.40 9.18 38.50
N LEU A 627 -30.56 9.99 39.13
CA LEU A 627 -29.27 9.56 39.69
C LEU A 627 -29.48 8.42 40.71
N LYS A 628 -30.48 8.53 41.62
CA LYS A 628 -30.82 7.48 42.58
C LYS A 628 -31.26 6.19 41.93
N LYS A 629 -31.96 6.27 40.77
CA LYS A 629 -32.36 5.08 40.01
C LYS A 629 -31.16 4.37 39.43
N LEU A 630 -30.17 5.13 38.94
CA LEU A 630 -28.96 4.59 38.32
C LEU A 630 -27.93 4.13 39.37
N GLN A 631 -27.77 4.92 40.45
CA GLN A 631 -26.81 4.67 41.52
C GLN A 631 -27.43 4.94 42.90
N PRO A 632 -28.15 3.97 43.48
CA PRO A 632 -28.90 4.16 44.75
C PRO A 632 -28.00 4.58 45.93
N HIS A 633 -26.74 4.15 45.97
CA HIS A 633 -25.82 4.40 47.07
C HIS A 633 -24.79 5.50 46.75
N HIS A 634 -24.98 6.26 45.67
CA HIS A 634 -24.12 7.38 45.32
C HIS A 634 -23.98 8.40 46.48
N PRO A 635 -22.78 8.90 46.79
CA PRO A 635 -22.60 9.85 47.89
C PRO A 635 -23.50 11.08 47.80
N ALA A 636 -23.61 11.68 46.57
CA ALA A 636 -24.48 12.83 46.34
C ALA A 636 -25.96 12.52 46.59
N VAL A 637 -26.44 11.33 46.25
CA VAL A 637 -27.80 10.86 46.53
C VAL A 637 -28.03 10.73 48.06
N LYS A 638 -27.07 10.10 48.76
CA LYS A 638 -27.14 9.96 50.24
C LYS A 638 -27.20 11.34 50.90
N LYS A 639 -26.34 12.28 50.49
CA LYS A 639 -26.31 13.65 51.02
C LYS A 639 -27.64 14.38 50.79
N TYR A 640 -28.16 14.37 49.55
CA TYR A 640 -29.38 15.06 49.18
C TYR A 640 -30.61 14.57 49.94
N TYR A 641 -30.77 13.25 50.12
CA TYR A 641 -31.92 12.68 50.82
C TYR A 641 -31.78 12.65 52.34
N SER A 642 -30.57 12.67 52.91
CA SER A 642 -30.36 12.78 54.36
C SER A 642 -30.57 14.21 54.87
N GLY A 643 -30.29 15.23 54.08
CA GLY A 643 -30.53 16.64 54.45
C GLY A 643 -32.02 17.07 54.41
N LYS A 644 -32.90 16.16 53.99
CA LYS A 644 -34.36 16.37 53.97
C LYS A 644 -35.12 15.68 55.12
N LYS A 645 -34.40 15.11 56.10
CA LYS A 645 -34.95 14.69 57.37
C LYS A 645 -34.78 15.86 58.34
#